data_bc4fa58c37a02cebfc6a7813c4c1d4a6
#
_entry.id   bc4fa58c37a02cebfc6a7813c4c1d4a6
#
_cell.length_a   1.000
_cell.length_b   1.000
_cell.length_c   1.000
_cell.angle_alpha   90.00
_cell.angle_beta   90.00
_cell.angle_gamma   90.00
#
_symmetry.space_group_name_H-M   'P 1'
#
loop_
_entity.id
_entity.type
_entity.pdbx_description
1 polymer ?
#
loop_
_entity_poly.entity_id
_entity_poly.type
_entity_poly.pdbx_seq_one_letter_code
_entity_poly.pdbx_strand_id
1 'polypeptide(L)'
;MNIRFYILSILLISLNLTGFSQVRKNALAKRVTDTPIIDGVLNDNAWVTAETNSDFYMLRPSNVGPARSSHPTTVKIVYDDEAVYFAASMLDPDGKNIASEISQRDEFYEKKTDFIGISLNPYNDDINFLSFIVTSAGTIADMKSVRDYDEGDSNFDAVFDAKVSKDDNGWYAEFKIPYSALRFPKKEIQTWGLNFYRRIFNLNEIYTWNYVDRSVGSYSEYLGNLNGIQNIDPPTRLFFYPYSQVNSELYKGNTGTGFSAGMDIKYGINEAFTLDATLIPDFGQVKFDDVELNLSPFEQQFDEKRAFFTEGTELFDRGGVFYSRRIGGDLDVNPEDYLQDNESVLSSDNSIDLINAIKVSGRTDNKLGIGFFNAITKKTTAILQDSITQNQREVTLEPLTNYNIVVLDQQLKNNSSITFLNTSVNRNSNFRNAIVSTLNLDYRTKKNNYRIEGSVLRSDIKENGNSTDGYKTTFKINKTKGNFRWMTGVWTTDENYNQDDMGISRWYNNQNVFANISYEIFNPTKYFNQFEFKLSVRHGRRYTPSIKRNNNYEAELFFETNKLFKNRLEVELRTLNKDFFEPRVDGLFVLKPKEFGFRYDLDSDNTKDFVYAIELNALKSIDEFYGEENKKIGFAAGLNYKISERLNTSLGIGVSKEEDDLGYAGNEGSDVIIGIRDVKINQAVFDMIYNVDSYKEIALEFRNYWSSVNYKRYYSLQENGIGNSIAAYPFDENPNANFNIWNLDLSYNWRFAPGSSATVLYRNQIYSNDDQSLISYTESLDNLFGKDIGHQFSIRINYFLDYNRFRKKRI
;
A
#
# COMPACT_ATOMS: atom_id res chain seq x y z
N MET A 1 -36.67 -36.85 -23.51
CA MET A 1 -37.38 -35.55 -23.75
C MET A 1 -37.85 -35.05 -22.37
N ASN A 2 -37.25 -34.05 -21.70
CA ASN A 2 -37.84 -33.31 -20.59
C ASN A 2 -36.83 -32.59 -19.66
N ILE A 3 -35.52 -32.77 -19.84
CA ILE A 3 -34.52 -31.99 -19.04
C ILE A 3 -34.28 -30.61 -19.67
N ARG A 4 -34.39 -30.50 -21.00
CA ARG A 4 -34.18 -29.20 -21.69
C ARG A 4 -35.31 -28.17 -21.42
N PHE A 5 -36.49 -28.62 -21.08
CA PHE A 5 -37.63 -27.74 -20.78
C PHE A 5 -37.54 -27.13 -19.38
N TYR A 6 -36.98 -27.84 -18.38
CA TYR A 6 -36.78 -27.33 -17.03
C TYR A 6 -35.66 -26.30 -16.96
N ILE A 7 -34.58 -26.49 -17.75
CA ILE A 7 -33.48 -25.52 -17.83
C ILE A 7 -33.95 -24.22 -18.49
N LEU A 8 -34.82 -24.29 -19.52
CA LEU A 8 -35.39 -23.11 -20.17
C LEU A 8 -36.39 -22.37 -19.27
N SER A 9 -37.15 -23.10 -18.44
CA SER A 9 -38.13 -22.52 -17.50
C SER A 9 -37.42 -21.86 -16.31
N ILE A 10 -36.31 -22.39 -15.84
CA ILE A 10 -35.48 -21.77 -14.79
C ILE A 10 -34.75 -20.52 -15.32
N LEU A 11 -34.34 -20.51 -16.60
CA LEU A 11 -33.78 -19.34 -17.27
C LEU A 11 -34.80 -18.22 -17.50
N LEU A 12 -36.09 -18.54 -17.68
CA LEU A 12 -37.15 -17.55 -17.90
C LEU A 12 -37.72 -16.97 -16.60
N ILE A 13 -37.61 -17.65 -15.47
CA ILE A 13 -38.04 -17.14 -14.15
C ILE A 13 -37.03 -16.15 -13.58
N SER A 14 -35.76 -16.17 -14.02
CA SER A 14 -34.74 -15.22 -13.59
C SER A 14 -34.79 -13.85 -14.28
N LEU A 15 -35.73 -13.59 -15.19
CA LEU A 15 -35.80 -12.37 -16.01
C LEU A 15 -36.75 -11.27 -15.50
N ASN A 16 -37.45 -11.48 -14.40
CA ASN A 16 -38.33 -10.47 -13.79
C ASN A 16 -37.80 -9.91 -12.46
N LEU A 17 -36.53 -9.54 -12.38
CA LEU A 17 -36.08 -8.63 -11.33
C LEU A 17 -36.24 -7.19 -11.84
N THR A 18 -37.29 -6.53 -11.36
CA THR A 18 -37.50 -5.09 -11.48
C THR A 18 -36.22 -4.41 -11.02
N GLY A 19 -35.48 -3.83 -11.98
CA GLY A 19 -34.35 -2.99 -11.67
C GLY A 19 -34.86 -1.75 -10.94
N PHE A 20 -34.64 -1.67 -9.63
CA PHE A 20 -34.70 -0.40 -8.92
C PHE A 20 -33.60 0.48 -9.55
N SER A 21 -34.03 1.50 -10.31
CA SER A 21 -33.13 2.60 -10.66
C SER A 21 -32.74 3.26 -9.36
N GLN A 22 -31.45 3.33 -9.09
CA GLN A 22 -30.94 4.01 -7.93
C GLN A 22 -31.35 5.48 -8.02
N VAL A 23 -32.18 5.95 -7.09
CA VAL A 23 -32.57 7.35 -6.99
C VAL A 23 -31.42 8.06 -6.28
N ARG A 24 -30.64 8.87 -7.03
CA ARG A 24 -29.63 9.75 -6.43
C ARG A 24 -30.33 10.86 -5.67
N LYS A 25 -29.94 11.07 -4.42
CA LYS A 25 -30.37 12.22 -3.64
C LYS A 25 -29.79 13.52 -4.23
N ASN A 26 -30.48 14.62 -4.02
CA ASN A 26 -30.04 15.94 -4.44
C ASN A 26 -29.90 16.83 -3.20
N ALA A 27 -28.77 17.48 -3.07
CA ALA A 27 -28.50 18.53 -2.10
C ALA A 27 -28.37 19.88 -2.82
N LEU A 28 -28.74 20.96 -2.15
CA LEU A 28 -28.62 22.31 -2.67
C LEU A 28 -27.62 23.11 -1.82
N ALA A 29 -26.57 23.62 -2.46
CA ALA A 29 -25.68 24.60 -1.85
C ALA A 29 -26.25 26.01 -2.04
N LYS A 30 -26.20 26.83 -0.99
CA LYS A 30 -26.68 28.22 -1.03
C LYS A 30 -25.50 29.19 -1.05
N ARG A 31 -25.53 30.16 -1.97
CA ARG A 31 -24.52 31.22 -1.97
C ARG A 31 -24.75 32.16 -0.78
N VAL A 32 -23.67 32.52 -0.09
CA VAL A 32 -23.67 33.45 1.02
C VAL A 32 -22.71 34.61 0.76
N THR A 33 -22.99 35.75 1.37
CA THR A 33 -22.15 36.96 1.39
C THR A 33 -21.44 37.10 2.74
N ASP A 34 -22.05 36.56 3.79
CA ASP A 34 -21.49 36.53 5.13
C ASP A 34 -20.93 35.13 5.37
N THR A 35 -19.61 35.02 5.38
CA THR A 35 -18.87 33.77 5.44
C THR A 35 -18.95 33.20 6.86
N PRO A 36 -19.25 31.88 7.06
CA PRO A 36 -19.25 31.29 8.39
C PRO A 36 -17.85 31.27 9.01
N ILE A 37 -17.78 31.48 10.31
CA ILE A 37 -16.55 31.34 11.09
C ILE A 37 -16.37 29.86 11.42
N ILE A 38 -15.24 29.27 11.05
CA ILE A 38 -14.98 27.86 11.30
C ILE A 38 -14.44 27.68 12.72
N ASP A 39 -15.34 27.57 13.68
CA ASP A 39 -15.04 27.35 15.11
C ASP A 39 -15.69 26.09 15.71
N GLY A 40 -16.51 25.41 14.90
CA GLY A 40 -17.26 24.19 15.29
C GLY A 40 -18.62 24.50 15.92
N VAL A 41 -19.05 25.76 16.01
CA VAL A 41 -20.32 26.18 16.61
C VAL A 41 -21.27 26.65 15.53
N LEU A 42 -22.37 25.94 15.29
CA LEU A 42 -23.31 26.15 14.19
C LEU A 42 -24.28 27.32 14.42
N ASN A 43 -23.79 28.48 14.89
CA ASN A 43 -24.60 29.65 15.24
C ASN A 43 -24.56 30.78 14.20
N ASP A 44 -23.75 30.65 13.13
CA ASP A 44 -23.64 31.67 12.10
C ASP A 44 -24.93 31.84 11.29
N ASN A 45 -25.21 33.08 10.90
CA ASN A 45 -26.37 33.43 10.05
C ASN A 45 -26.36 32.69 8.70
N ALA A 46 -25.18 32.38 8.18
CA ALA A 46 -25.03 31.59 6.96
C ALA A 46 -25.77 30.26 7.00
N TRP A 47 -25.82 29.62 8.16
CA TRP A 47 -26.48 28.30 8.35
C TRP A 47 -28.00 28.38 8.51
N VAL A 48 -28.55 29.54 8.89
CA VAL A 48 -30.01 29.68 9.17
C VAL A 48 -30.85 29.37 7.94
N THR A 49 -30.38 29.80 6.78
CA THR A 49 -31.14 29.72 5.52
C THR A 49 -30.70 28.60 4.61
N ALA A 50 -29.72 27.81 5.01
CA ALA A 50 -29.23 26.65 4.26
C ALA A 50 -30.18 25.47 4.41
N GLU A 51 -30.35 24.71 3.32
CA GLU A 51 -31.15 23.47 3.31
C GLU A 51 -30.50 22.40 4.18
N THR A 52 -31.32 21.64 4.90
CA THR A 52 -30.87 20.55 5.75
C THR A 52 -30.93 19.24 5.01
N ASN A 53 -29.81 18.54 4.89
CA ASN A 53 -29.70 17.21 4.33
C ASN A 53 -29.70 16.18 5.47
N SER A 54 -30.62 15.23 5.45
CA SER A 54 -30.82 14.20 6.47
C SER A 54 -31.09 12.82 5.83
N ASP A 55 -31.70 11.90 6.59
CA ASP A 55 -32.15 10.58 6.12
C ASP A 55 -31.00 9.68 5.64
N PHE A 56 -30.01 9.49 6.50
CA PHE A 56 -28.90 8.60 6.25
C PHE A 56 -29.33 7.13 6.23
N TYR A 57 -28.57 6.31 5.54
CA TYR A 57 -28.70 4.85 5.45
C TYR A 57 -27.54 4.17 6.13
N MET A 58 -27.81 3.05 6.80
CA MET A 58 -26.75 2.23 7.37
C MET A 58 -25.95 1.57 6.24
N LEU A 59 -24.63 1.73 6.29
CA LEU A 59 -23.68 1.05 5.42
C LEU A 59 -23.10 -0.20 6.07
N ARG A 60 -22.69 -0.11 7.35
CA ARG A 60 -22.13 -1.20 8.17
C ARG A 60 -22.75 -1.19 9.57
N PRO A 61 -22.92 -2.35 10.21
CA PRO A 61 -22.71 -3.72 9.75
C PRO A 61 -23.76 -4.20 8.72
N SER A 62 -24.94 -3.60 8.72
CA SER A 62 -26.04 -3.96 7.83
C SER A 62 -26.22 -2.92 6.73
N ASN A 63 -26.44 -3.37 5.51
CA ASN A 63 -26.73 -2.49 4.38
C ASN A 63 -28.24 -2.37 4.11
N VAL A 64 -29.07 -2.57 5.13
CA VAL A 64 -30.53 -2.57 5.02
C VAL A 64 -31.13 -1.56 6.00
N GLY A 65 -31.84 -0.57 5.46
CA GLY A 65 -32.66 0.34 6.25
C GLY A 65 -32.04 1.71 6.55
N PRO A 66 -32.86 2.59 7.14
CA PRO A 66 -32.46 3.93 7.51
C PRO A 66 -31.51 3.91 8.74
N ALA A 67 -30.85 5.05 8.94
CA ALA A 67 -30.08 5.30 10.16
C ALA A 67 -30.96 5.21 11.42
N ARG A 68 -30.32 4.96 12.57
CA ARG A 68 -31.04 4.96 13.86
C ARG A 68 -31.66 6.32 14.13
N SER A 69 -32.95 6.34 14.48
CA SER A 69 -33.66 7.58 14.84
C SER A 69 -33.10 8.25 16.11
N SER A 70 -32.37 7.49 16.95
CA SER A 70 -31.70 7.99 18.17
C SER A 70 -30.41 8.76 17.86
N HIS A 71 -29.81 8.58 16.70
CA HIS A 71 -28.53 9.20 16.28
C HIS A 71 -28.69 9.96 14.97
N PRO A 72 -29.56 10.99 14.92
CA PRO A 72 -29.80 11.71 13.68
C PRO A 72 -28.55 12.49 13.25
N THR A 73 -28.34 12.56 11.94
CA THR A 73 -27.28 13.34 11.33
C THR A 73 -27.90 14.33 10.35
N THR A 74 -27.49 15.59 10.45
CA THR A 74 -27.91 16.60 9.49
C THR A 74 -26.69 17.36 8.98
N VAL A 75 -26.70 17.70 7.68
CA VAL A 75 -25.63 18.49 7.06
C VAL A 75 -26.24 19.64 6.27
N LYS A 76 -25.67 20.83 6.42
CA LYS A 76 -26.01 22.05 5.68
C LYS A 76 -24.85 22.47 4.81
N ILE A 77 -25.12 23.12 3.66
CA ILE A 77 -24.12 23.45 2.64
C ILE A 77 -24.31 24.90 2.20
N VAL A 78 -23.24 25.68 2.31
CA VAL A 78 -23.17 27.04 1.75
C VAL A 78 -21.87 27.23 0.97
N TYR A 79 -21.80 28.27 0.14
CA TYR A 79 -20.61 28.57 -0.63
C TYR A 79 -20.48 30.07 -0.90
N ASP A 80 -19.25 30.50 -1.16
CA ASP A 80 -18.91 31.84 -1.63
C ASP A 80 -17.96 31.75 -2.86
N ASP A 81 -17.20 32.80 -3.12
CA ASP A 81 -16.24 32.84 -4.24
C ASP A 81 -14.91 32.12 -3.93
N GLU A 82 -14.66 31.72 -2.67
CA GLU A 82 -13.40 31.12 -2.23
C GLU A 82 -13.50 29.65 -1.89
N ALA A 83 -14.65 29.19 -1.35
CA ALA A 83 -14.79 27.87 -0.77
C ALA A 83 -16.24 27.36 -0.79
N VAL A 84 -16.38 26.07 -0.60
CA VAL A 84 -17.63 25.44 -0.16
C VAL A 84 -17.50 25.12 1.33
N TYR A 85 -18.59 25.35 2.08
CA TYR A 85 -18.65 25.18 3.52
C TYR A 85 -19.71 24.16 3.90
N PHE A 86 -19.43 23.36 4.92
CA PHE A 86 -20.35 22.36 5.44
C PHE A 86 -20.48 22.52 6.95
N ALA A 87 -21.71 22.47 7.46
CA ALA A 87 -22.02 22.39 8.87
C ALA A 87 -22.74 21.07 9.14
N ALA A 88 -22.19 20.24 10.02
CA ALA A 88 -22.75 18.93 10.35
C ALA A 88 -23.11 18.86 11.83
N SER A 89 -24.32 18.33 12.12
CA SER A 89 -24.78 18.01 13.48
C SER A 89 -24.96 16.51 13.60
N MET A 90 -24.25 15.89 14.51
CA MET A 90 -24.25 14.46 14.82
C MET A 90 -24.78 14.25 16.23
N LEU A 91 -26.10 14.16 16.35
CA LEU A 91 -26.71 13.93 17.67
C LEU A 91 -26.45 12.52 18.15
N ASP A 92 -26.27 12.40 19.45
CA ASP A 92 -26.05 11.16 20.18
C ASP A 92 -26.72 11.25 21.54
N PRO A 93 -27.61 10.30 21.91
CA PRO A 93 -28.30 10.30 23.21
C PRO A 93 -27.34 10.15 24.39
N ASP A 94 -26.12 9.69 24.17
CA ASP A 94 -25.06 9.57 25.16
C ASP A 94 -23.87 10.47 24.79
N GLY A 95 -24.15 11.75 24.62
CA GLY A 95 -23.16 12.75 24.16
C GLY A 95 -21.89 12.82 25.02
N LYS A 96 -21.90 12.25 26.25
CA LYS A 96 -20.73 12.18 27.13
C LYS A 96 -19.75 11.06 26.76
N ASN A 97 -20.20 10.04 26.03
CA ASN A 97 -19.41 8.85 25.69
C ASN A 97 -19.02 8.78 24.21
N ILE A 98 -18.99 9.92 23.50
CA ILE A 98 -18.52 9.99 22.12
C ILE A 98 -17.06 9.58 22.05
N ALA A 99 -16.76 8.57 21.25
CA ALA A 99 -15.39 8.11 21.02
C ALA A 99 -14.54 9.23 20.41
N SER A 100 -13.39 9.57 21.01
CA SER A 100 -12.65 10.80 20.72
C SER A 100 -11.15 10.65 20.88
N GLU A 101 -10.59 9.49 20.48
CA GLU A 101 -9.14 9.30 20.44
C GLU A 101 -8.50 10.33 19.51
N ILE A 102 -7.46 11.02 20.00
CA ILE A 102 -6.69 11.99 19.25
C ILE A 102 -5.64 11.24 18.44
N SER A 103 -5.47 11.64 17.19
CA SER A 103 -4.45 11.11 16.29
C SER A 103 -3.83 12.22 15.44
N GLN A 104 -2.80 11.88 14.73
CA GLN A 104 -2.27 12.75 13.68
C GLN A 104 -3.21 12.80 12.48
N ARG A 105 -3.00 13.79 11.62
CA ARG A 105 -3.70 13.90 10.34
C ARG A 105 -3.61 12.57 9.58
N ASP A 106 -4.73 12.19 8.94
CA ASP A 106 -4.91 10.99 8.13
C ASP A 106 -4.93 9.65 8.89
N GLU A 107 -4.56 9.63 10.17
CA GLU A 107 -4.59 8.46 11.04
C GLU A 107 -5.90 8.39 11.84
N PHE A 108 -7.03 8.13 11.22
CA PHE A 108 -8.32 8.13 11.91
C PHE A 108 -9.06 6.80 11.89
N TYR A 109 -8.84 5.97 10.86
CA TYR A 109 -9.68 4.80 10.60
C TYR A 109 -9.53 3.72 11.68
N GLU A 110 -8.30 3.43 12.09
CA GLU A 110 -7.97 2.45 13.13
C GLU A 110 -8.17 3.00 14.57
N LYS A 111 -8.42 4.29 14.71
CA LYS A 111 -8.54 4.96 16.01
C LYS A 111 -9.95 4.83 16.56
N LYS A 112 -10.05 4.82 17.91
CA LYS A 112 -11.32 4.82 18.66
C LYS A 112 -11.92 6.22 18.66
N THR A 113 -12.47 6.63 17.51
CA THR A 113 -13.03 7.97 17.31
C THR A 113 -14.24 7.93 16.38
N ASP A 114 -15.23 8.77 16.65
CA ASP A 114 -16.29 9.07 15.71
C ASP A 114 -15.77 9.99 14.62
N PHE A 115 -16.35 9.95 13.45
CA PHE A 115 -16.04 10.91 12.38
C PHE A 115 -17.24 11.24 11.50
N ILE A 116 -17.16 12.39 10.84
CA ILE A 116 -17.97 12.78 9.69
C ILE A 116 -17.06 13.05 8.50
N GLY A 117 -17.41 12.49 7.35
CA GLY A 117 -16.69 12.66 6.10
C GLY A 117 -17.60 13.22 5.01
N ILE A 118 -17.03 14.07 4.16
CA ILE A 118 -17.68 14.69 3.01
C ILE A 118 -16.95 14.22 1.77
N SER A 119 -17.64 13.47 0.91
CA SER A 119 -17.07 12.97 -0.35
C SER A 119 -17.62 13.80 -1.51
N LEU A 120 -16.70 14.39 -2.27
CA LEU A 120 -16.98 15.28 -3.39
C LEU A 120 -16.38 14.74 -4.69
N ASN A 121 -17.18 14.70 -5.74
CA ASN A 121 -16.73 14.46 -7.12
C ASN A 121 -17.11 15.64 -7.99
N PRO A 122 -16.27 16.69 -8.12
CA PRO A 122 -16.62 17.89 -8.86
C PRO A 122 -16.78 17.68 -10.37
N TYR A 123 -16.26 16.61 -10.94
CA TYR A 123 -16.49 16.25 -12.34
C TYR A 123 -17.79 15.47 -12.56
N ASN A 124 -18.36 14.90 -11.48
CA ASN A 124 -19.54 14.02 -11.49
C ASN A 124 -19.42 12.89 -12.51
N ASP A 125 -18.23 12.27 -12.55
CA ASP A 125 -17.84 11.28 -13.56
C ASP A 125 -18.01 9.83 -13.09
N ASP A 126 -18.42 9.62 -11.83
CA ASP A 126 -18.55 8.32 -11.15
C ASP A 126 -17.22 7.53 -11.04
N ILE A 127 -16.07 8.19 -11.16
CA ILE A 127 -14.76 7.54 -11.16
C ILE A 127 -13.99 7.81 -9.86
N ASN A 128 -13.80 9.11 -9.56
CA ASN A 128 -12.98 9.55 -8.45
C ASN A 128 -13.78 10.47 -7.55
N PHE A 129 -13.51 10.41 -6.26
CA PHE A 129 -14.00 11.42 -5.33
C PHE A 129 -12.94 11.74 -4.29
N LEU A 130 -13.01 12.95 -3.77
CA LEU A 130 -12.18 13.42 -2.67
C LEU A 130 -13.00 13.37 -1.40
N SER A 131 -12.46 12.82 -0.33
CA SER A 131 -13.10 12.81 0.98
C SER A 131 -12.36 13.73 1.93
N PHE A 132 -13.10 14.59 2.61
CA PHE A 132 -12.63 15.48 3.66
C PHE A 132 -13.28 15.06 4.96
N ILE A 133 -12.49 14.73 5.96
CA ILE A 133 -12.95 14.05 7.17
C ILE A 133 -12.52 14.88 8.37
N VAL A 134 -13.37 14.96 9.38
CA VAL A 134 -12.99 15.39 10.71
C VAL A 134 -13.51 14.39 11.74
N THR A 135 -12.67 14.07 12.70
CA THR A 135 -13.04 13.23 13.85
C THR A 135 -13.67 14.08 14.94
N SER A 136 -14.41 13.43 15.83
CA SER A 136 -14.95 14.08 17.05
C SER A 136 -13.85 14.62 17.98
N ALA A 137 -12.59 14.21 17.81
CA ALA A 137 -11.42 14.76 18.49
C ALA A 137 -10.81 15.97 17.80
N GLY A 138 -11.30 16.35 16.59
CA GLY A 138 -10.79 17.46 15.81
C GLY A 138 -9.59 17.10 14.92
N THR A 139 -9.22 15.83 14.81
CA THR A 139 -8.26 15.39 13.81
C THR A 139 -8.89 15.48 12.43
N ILE A 140 -8.19 16.12 11.48
CA ILE A 140 -8.60 16.17 10.08
C ILE A 140 -7.90 15.09 9.27
N ALA A 141 -8.59 14.57 8.26
CA ALA A 141 -8.04 13.64 7.30
C ALA A 141 -8.61 13.90 5.92
N ASP A 142 -7.87 13.54 4.89
CA ASP A 142 -8.34 13.56 3.52
C ASP A 142 -7.83 12.36 2.75
N MET A 143 -8.59 11.98 1.75
CA MET A 143 -8.25 10.87 0.89
C MET A 143 -8.82 11.06 -0.50
N LYS A 144 -8.19 10.44 -1.48
CA LYS A 144 -8.69 10.34 -2.83
C LYS A 144 -9.06 8.89 -3.13
N SER A 145 -10.34 8.66 -3.39
CA SER A 145 -10.82 7.33 -3.78
C SER A 145 -10.93 7.22 -5.29
N VAL A 146 -10.48 6.08 -5.83
CA VAL A 146 -10.47 5.79 -7.25
C VAL A 146 -11.20 4.47 -7.48
N ARG A 147 -12.36 4.50 -8.14
CA ARG A 147 -13.16 3.34 -8.56
C ARG A 147 -13.57 2.39 -7.44
N ASP A 148 -12.77 1.37 -7.17
CA ASP A 148 -13.14 0.21 -6.35
C ASP A 148 -12.46 0.18 -4.98
N TYR A 149 -11.66 1.18 -4.66
CA TYR A 149 -10.96 1.23 -3.39
C TYR A 149 -11.90 1.71 -2.28
N ASP A 150 -12.21 0.80 -1.36
CA ASP A 150 -12.95 1.07 -0.13
C ASP A 150 -12.18 2.03 0.79
N GLU A 151 -10.85 1.98 0.73
CA GLU A 151 -9.96 2.65 1.68
C GLU A 151 -9.35 3.94 1.14
N GLY A 152 -9.49 4.28 -0.11
CA GLY A 152 -8.93 5.50 -0.69
C GLY A 152 -7.40 5.63 -0.54
N ASP A 153 -6.81 6.55 -1.30
CA ASP A 153 -5.40 6.95 -1.18
C ASP A 153 -5.28 8.07 -0.13
N SER A 154 -4.76 7.75 1.05
CA SER A 154 -4.50 8.68 2.16
C SER A 154 -3.24 9.53 1.97
N ASN A 155 -2.42 9.26 0.94
CA ASN A 155 -1.28 10.12 0.61
C ASN A 155 -1.71 11.42 -0.11
N PHE A 156 -2.99 11.53 -0.49
CA PHE A 156 -3.55 12.78 -0.98
C PHE A 156 -3.61 13.81 0.16
N ASP A 157 -2.93 14.94 0.02
CA ASP A 157 -2.84 16.00 1.04
C ASP A 157 -3.38 17.31 0.51
N ALA A 158 -4.59 17.67 0.92
CA ALA A 158 -5.27 18.93 0.60
C ALA A 158 -5.26 19.89 1.79
N VAL A 159 -5.07 21.16 1.53
CA VAL A 159 -5.17 22.18 2.58
C VAL A 159 -6.62 22.63 2.72
N PHE A 160 -7.28 22.19 3.80
CA PHE A 160 -8.63 22.61 4.19
C PHE A 160 -8.68 22.86 5.70
N ASP A 161 -9.78 23.45 6.17
CA ASP A 161 -9.99 23.71 7.60
C ASP A 161 -11.27 23.04 8.08
N ALA A 162 -11.22 22.45 9.28
CA ALA A 162 -12.38 21.91 9.96
C ALA A 162 -12.22 22.05 11.48
N LYS A 163 -13.32 22.37 12.16
CA LYS A 163 -13.39 22.50 13.62
C LYS A 163 -14.60 21.76 14.15
N VAL A 164 -14.47 21.33 15.38
CA VAL A 164 -15.51 20.57 16.07
C VAL A 164 -15.82 21.16 17.44
N SER A 165 -17.07 21.00 17.87
CA SER A 165 -17.51 21.22 19.24
C SER A 165 -18.37 20.07 19.72
N LYS A 166 -18.56 19.97 21.05
CA LYS A 166 -19.36 18.92 21.71
C LYS A 166 -20.23 19.54 22.80
N ASP A 167 -21.40 18.94 22.98
CA ASP A 167 -22.27 19.22 24.12
C ASP A 167 -22.93 17.91 24.64
N ASP A 168 -23.87 17.99 25.55
CA ASP A 168 -24.59 16.83 26.10
C ASP A 168 -25.51 16.14 25.06
N ASN A 169 -25.78 16.74 23.90
CA ASN A 169 -26.65 16.22 22.86
C ASN A 169 -25.90 15.55 21.71
N GLY A 170 -24.59 15.74 21.62
CA GLY A 170 -23.80 15.20 20.52
C GLY A 170 -22.56 16.01 20.22
N TRP A 171 -22.15 16.00 18.95
CA TRP A 171 -21.04 16.78 18.47
C TRP A 171 -21.35 17.45 17.13
N TYR A 172 -20.62 18.51 16.82
CA TYR A 172 -20.85 19.38 15.68
C TYR A 172 -19.54 19.61 14.96
N ALA A 173 -19.63 19.79 13.65
CA ALA A 173 -18.45 20.04 12.82
C ALA A 173 -18.73 21.10 11.77
N GLU A 174 -17.76 21.97 11.53
CA GLU A 174 -17.73 22.89 10.41
C GLU A 174 -16.51 22.66 9.55
N PHE A 175 -16.70 22.75 8.24
CA PHE A 175 -15.65 22.61 7.25
C PHE A 175 -15.60 23.84 6.33
N LYS A 176 -14.39 24.25 5.99
CA LYS A 176 -14.08 25.14 4.87
C LYS A 176 -13.20 24.38 3.90
N ILE A 177 -13.73 24.04 2.72
CA ILE A 177 -12.99 23.39 1.65
C ILE A 177 -12.73 24.43 0.55
N PRO A 178 -11.51 25.01 0.48
CA PRO A 178 -11.17 26.00 -0.53
C PRO A 178 -11.22 25.41 -1.94
N TYR A 179 -11.61 26.20 -2.92
CA TYR A 179 -11.59 25.73 -4.32
C TYR A 179 -10.19 25.37 -4.82
N SER A 180 -9.13 25.85 -4.18
CA SER A 180 -7.75 25.42 -4.47
C SER A 180 -7.46 23.97 -4.09
N ALA A 181 -8.23 23.38 -3.14
CA ALA A 181 -8.15 21.98 -2.77
C ALA A 181 -8.92 21.06 -3.73
N LEU A 182 -9.76 21.63 -4.61
CA LEU A 182 -10.62 20.90 -5.54
C LEU A 182 -10.16 21.10 -6.99
N ARG A 183 -10.46 20.08 -7.82
CA ARG A 183 -10.35 20.19 -9.27
C ARG A 183 -11.75 20.12 -9.86
N PHE A 184 -12.21 21.16 -10.52
CA PHE A 184 -13.52 21.21 -11.13
C PHE A 184 -13.50 21.93 -12.48
N PRO A 185 -14.40 21.58 -13.42
CA PRO A 185 -14.44 22.22 -14.74
C PRO A 185 -14.95 23.65 -14.65
N LYS A 186 -14.43 24.54 -15.49
CA LYS A 186 -14.96 25.91 -15.61
C LYS A 186 -16.32 25.90 -16.29
N LYS A 187 -17.39 25.94 -15.50
CA LYS A 187 -18.80 25.98 -15.94
C LYS A 187 -19.54 27.02 -15.12
N GLU A 188 -20.51 27.68 -15.74
CA GLU A 188 -21.38 28.67 -15.05
C GLU A 188 -22.19 28.00 -13.93
N ILE A 189 -22.74 26.81 -14.20
CA ILE A 189 -23.50 26.01 -13.25
C ILE A 189 -22.76 24.71 -13.01
N GLN A 190 -22.50 24.43 -11.74
CA GLN A 190 -21.82 23.22 -11.29
C GLN A 190 -22.84 22.18 -10.79
N THR A 191 -22.60 20.91 -11.10
CA THR A 191 -23.26 19.78 -10.45
C THR A 191 -22.17 18.79 -10.06
N TRP A 192 -21.99 18.58 -8.76
CA TRP A 192 -20.95 17.71 -8.23
C TRP A 192 -21.55 16.43 -7.66
N GLY A 193 -20.82 15.34 -7.71
CA GLY A 193 -21.16 14.15 -6.92
C GLY A 193 -20.91 14.41 -5.44
N LEU A 194 -21.81 13.94 -4.58
CA LEU A 194 -21.76 14.17 -3.13
C LEU A 194 -22.20 12.93 -2.35
N ASN A 195 -21.47 12.59 -1.31
CA ASN A 195 -22.00 11.74 -0.24
C ASN A 195 -21.44 12.20 1.13
N PHE A 196 -22.12 11.84 2.19
CA PHE A 196 -21.65 12.03 3.57
C PHE A 196 -21.51 10.67 4.22
N TYR A 197 -20.47 10.52 5.08
CA TYR A 197 -20.19 9.32 5.83
C TYR A 197 -20.10 9.69 7.32
N ARG A 198 -20.87 9.02 8.19
CA ARG A 198 -20.73 9.12 9.63
C ARG A 198 -20.36 7.77 10.22
N ARG A 199 -19.33 7.74 11.07
CA ARG A 199 -19.00 6.60 11.93
C ARG A 199 -19.46 6.87 13.36
N ILE A 200 -20.10 5.87 13.97
CA ILE A 200 -20.35 5.81 15.41
C ILE A 200 -19.52 4.63 15.92
N PHE A 201 -18.37 4.94 16.47
CA PHE A 201 -17.36 3.93 16.80
C PHE A 201 -17.86 2.92 17.84
N ASN A 202 -18.44 3.40 18.93
CA ASN A 202 -18.90 2.54 20.03
C ASN A 202 -20.01 1.54 19.62
N LEU A 203 -20.72 1.83 18.54
CA LEU A 203 -21.72 0.94 17.95
C LEU A 203 -21.17 0.10 16.79
N ASN A 204 -19.94 0.35 16.38
CA ASN A 204 -19.34 -0.21 15.16
C ASN A 204 -20.22 -0.01 13.91
N GLU A 205 -20.78 1.20 13.77
CA GLU A 205 -21.72 1.54 12.71
C GLU A 205 -21.18 2.63 11.81
N ILE A 206 -21.40 2.47 10.50
CA ILE A 206 -21.12 3.49 9.47
C ILE A 206 -22.41 3.77 8.71
N TYR A 207 -22.67 5.04 8.47
CA TYR A 207 -23.83 5.55 7.75
C TYR A 207 -23.43 6.37 6.55
N THR A 208 -24.25 6.36 5.51
CA THR A 208 -24.09 7.21 4.31
C THR A 208 -25.37 7.99 4.03
N TRP A 209 -25.22 9.19 3.53
CA TRP A 209 -26.39 10.02 3.16
C TRP A 209 -27.08 9.48 1.89
N ASN A 210 -26.33 9.23 0.83
CA ASN A 210 -26.86 8.50 -0.34
C ASN A 210 -26.61 7.01 -0.16
N TYR A 211 -27.60 6.18 -0.46
CA TYR A 211 -27.51 4.74 -0.30
C TYR A 211 -26.39 4.14 -1.15
N VAL A 212 -25.61 3.22 -0.56
CA VAL A 212 -24.52 2.47 -1.20
C VAL A 212 -24.81 0.99 -1.11
N ASP A 213 -24.84 0.28 -2.22
CA ASP A 213 -25.01 -1.18 -2.26
C ASP A 213 -23.67 -1.89 -2.12
N ARG A 214 -23.36 -2.43 -0.95
CA ARG A 214 -22.12 -3.18 -0.68
C ARG A 214 -21.92 -4.41 -1.55
N SER A 215 -22.99 -4.97 -2.09
CA SER A 215 -22.90 -6.17 -2.94
C SER A 215 -22.37 -5.88 -4.34
N VAL A 216 -22.19 -4.61 -4.72
CA VAL A 216 -21.79 -4.20 -6.08
C VAL A 216 -20.33 -3.75 -6.18
N GLY A 217 -19.68 -3.38 -5.07
CA GLY A 217 -18.24 -3.18 -5.00
C GLY A 217 -17.69 -1.91 -5.65
N SER A 218 -18.50 -0.84 -5.84
CA SER A 218 -18.02 0.47 -6.30
C SER A 218 -18.77 1.58 -5.57
N TYR A 219 -18.04 2.38 -4.78
CA TYR A 219 -18.65 3.48 -4.02
C TYR A 219 -18.85 4.74 -4.85
N SER A 220 -18.01 4.99 -5.84
CA SER A 220 -18.06 6.19 -6.67
C SER A 220 -19.34 6.31 -7.50
N GLU A 221 -19.97 5.17 -7.83
CA GLU A 221 -21.26 5.14 -8.55
C GLU A 221 -22.45 5.55 -7.67
N TYR A 222 -22.26 5.58 -6.33
CA TYR A 222 -23.31 5.81 -5.34
C TYR A 222 -23.27 7.19 -4.73
N LEU A 223 -22.70 8.16 -5.43
CA LEU A 223 -22.79 9.56 -5.03
C LEU A 223 -24.16 10.13 -5.42
N GLY A 224 -24.74 10.96 -4.54
CA GLY A 224 -25.84 11.85 -4.87
C GLY A 224 -25.32 13.06 -5.65
N ASN A 225 -26.18 14.08 -5.85
CA ASN A 225 -25.82 15.30 -6.56
C ASN A 225 -25.78 16.50 -5.59
N LEU A 226 -24.78 17.35 -5.71
CA LEU A 226 -24.73 18.67 -5.14
C LEU A 226 -24.97 19.70 -6.24
N ASN A 227 -26.06 20.46 -6.11
CA ASN A 227 -26.50 21.49 -7.03
C ASN A 227 -26.45 22.89 -6.38
N GLY A 228 -26.72 23.93 -7.16
CA GLY A 228 -26.85 25.31 -6.65
C GLY A 228 -25.56 26.11 -6.67
N ILE A 229 -24.40 25.49 -6.89
CA ILE A 229 -23.13 26.19 -7.03
C ILE A 229 -23.07 26.83 -8.42
N GLN A 230 -22.90 28.17 -8.48
CA GLN A 230 -22.87 28.92 -9.73
C GLN A 230 -21.82 30.01 -9.68
N ASN A 231 -21.32 30.41 -10.87
CA ASN A 231 -20.42 31.53 -11.06
C ASN A 231 -19.19 31.47 -10.11
N ILE A 232 -18.52 30.35 -10.08
CA ILE A 232 -17.23 30.18 -9.41
C ILE A 232 -16.15 29.89 -10.44
N ASP A 233 -14.98 30.45 -10.26
CA ASP A 233 -13.81 30.20 -11.11
C ASP A 233 -12.78 29.29 -10.42
N PRO A 234 -12.21 28.33 -11.14
CA PRO A 234 -11.10 27.55 -10.62
C PRO A 234 -9.90 28.48 -10.31
N PRO A 235 -9.37 28.47 -9.08
CA PRO A 235 -8.23 29.31 -8.73
C PRO A 235 -6.93 28.79 -9.35
N THR A 236 -5.93 29.67 -9.49
CA THR A 236 -4.57 29.24 -9.82
C THR A 236 -4.05 28.33 -8.69
N ARG A 237 -3.69 27.11 -9.01
CA ARG A 237 -3.12 26.15 -8.07
C ARG A 237 -1.62 26.10 -8.27
N LEU A 238 -0.87 26.86 -7.47
CA LEU A 238 0.58 26.85 -7.49
C LEU A 238 1.06 26.84 -6.03
N PHE A 239 1.67 25.76 -5.66
CA PHE A 239 2.14 25.48 -4.32
C PHE A 239 3.62 25.16 -4.33
N PHE A 240 4.33 25.59 -3.29
CA PHE A 240 5.74 25.28 -3.07
C PHE A 240 5.88 24.64 -1.69
N TYR A 241 6.68 23.59 -1.59
CA TYR A 241 7.00 22.87 -0.36
C TYR A 241 8.52 22.86 -0.18
N PRO A 242 9.16 24.00 0.16
CA PRO A 242 10.56 23.99 0.53
C PRO A 242 10.77 23.19 1.81
N TYR A 243 11.86 22.42 1.84
CA TYR A 243 12.28 21.72 3.05
C TYR A 243 13.76 21.94 3.32
N SER A 244 14.12 21.76 4.59
CA SER A 244 15.51 21.70 5.04
C SER A 244 15.67 20.63 6.11
N GLN A 245 16.81 19.96 6.11
CA GLN A 245 17.14 18.92 7.06
C GLN A 245 18.60 19.05 7.51
N VAL A 246 18.81 18.81 8.80
CA VAL A 246 20.12 18.61 9.40
C VAL A 246 20.12 17.20 9.99
N ASN A 247 21.17 16.43 9.72
CA ASN A 247 21.39 15.12 10.32
C ASN A 247 22.78 15.03 10.93
N SER A 248 22.88 14.24 11.97
CA SER A 248 24.15 13.88 12.62
C SER A 248 24.13 12.39 12.90
N GLU A 249 25.18 11.70 12.49
CA GLU A 249 25.35 10.26 12.68
C GLU A 249 26.58 10.00 13.50
N LEU A 250 26.49 9.09 14.46
CA LEU A 250 27.60 8.62 15.29
C LEU A 250 27.70 7.10 15.14
N TYR A 251 28.81 6.62 14.61
CA TYR A 251 29.11 5.19 14.50
C TYR A 251 30.61 4.94 14.76
N LYS A 252 30.93 3.99 15.63
CA LYS A 252 32.32 3.63 16.02
C LYS A 252 33.17 4.84 16.48
N GLY A 253 32.50 5.79 17.14
CA GLY A 253 33.16 7.01 17.62
C GLY A 253 33.38 8.08 16.53
N ASN A 254 33.08 7.82 15.28
CA ASN A 254 33.13 8.79 14.20
C ASN A 254 31.77 9.52 14.10
N THR A 255 31.83 10.84 13.97
CA THR A 255 30.63 11.68 13.81
C THR A 255 30.59 12.25 12.40
N GLY A 256 29.52 11.93 11.68
CA GLY A 256 29.15 12.55 10.41
C GLY A 256 28.05 13.61 10.64
N THR A 257 28.11 14.71 9.92
CA THR A 257 27.02 15.70 9.89
C THR A 257 26.66 16.02 8.45
N GLY A 258 25.37 16.09 8.17
CA GLY A 258 24.83 16.41 6.86
C GLY A 258 23.81 17.54 6.92
N PHE A 259 23.74 18.30 5.83
CA PHE A 259 22.69 19.28 5.59
C PHE A 259 22.12 19.03 4.20
N SER A 260 20.80 18.95 4.11
CA SER A 260 20.09 18.87 2.84
C SER A 260 18.96 19.91 2.80
N ALA A 261 18.68 20.41 1.60
CA ALA A 261 17.55 21.30 1.35
C ALA A 261 17.06 21.08 -0.07
N GLY A 262 15.76 21.15 -0.26
CA GLY A 262 15.13 21.00 -1.56
C GLY A 262 13.75 21.63 -1.58
N MET A 263 13.01 21.39 -2.66
CA MET A 263 11.71 21.97 -2.85
C MET A 263 10.85 21.12 -3.76
N ASP A 264 9.63 20.85 -3.34
CA ASP A 264 8.60 20.29 -4.21
C ASP A 264 7.70 21.42 -4.71
N ILE A 265 7.27 21.29 -5.96
CA ILE A 265 6.40 22.25 -6.65
C ILE A 265 5.19 21.50 -7.17
N LYS A 266 3.99 21.99 -6.84
CA LYS A 266 2.75 21.48 -7.39
C LYS A 266 2.05 22.60 -8.15
N TYR A 267 1.84 22.40 -9.45
CA TYR A 267 1.26 23.39 -10.36
C TYR A 267 0.08 22.82 -11.13
N GLY A 268 -1.10 23.40 -10.95
CA GLY A 268 -2.25 23.14 -11.81
C GLY A 268 -2.05 23.82 -13.17
N ILE A 269 -1.65 23.07 -14.18
CA ILE A 269 -1.46 23.58 -15.55
C ILE A 269 -2.78 24.14 -16.07
N ASN A 270 -3.86 23.44 -15.82
CA ASN A 270 -5.24 23.86 -16.06
C ASN A 270 -6.16 23.11 -15.08
N GLU A 271 -7.48 23.16 -15.29
CA GLU A 271 -8.44 22.49 -14.41
C GLU A 271 -8.22 20.97 -14.35
N ALA A 272 -7.81 20.35 -15.46
CA ALA A 272 -7.68 18.92 -15.62
C ALA A 272 -6.29 18.36 -15.24
N PHE A 273 -5.21 19.13 -15.48
CA PHE A 273 -3.84 18.64 -15.39
C PHE A 273 -3.06 19.33 -14.27
N THR A 274 -2.26 18.54 -13.57
CA THR A 274 -1.31 18.98 -12.56
C THR A 274 0.09 18.53 -12.92
N LEU A 275 1.06 19.41 -12.72
CA LEU A 275 2.49 19.13 -12.71
C LEU A 275 2.95 19.10 -11.26
N ASP A 276 3.60 17.99 -10.88
CA ASP A 276 4.35 17.86 -9.65
C ASP A 276 5.83 17.72 -10.01
N ALA A 277 6.69 18.50 -9.36
CA ALA A 277 8.14 18.46 -9.59
C ALA A 277 8.88 18.46 -8.26
N THR A 278 9.91 17.65 -8.13
CA THR A 278 10.83 17.67 -7.00
C THR A 278 12.22 18.08 -7.46
N LEU A 279 12.80 19.05 -6.75
CA LEU A 279 14.13 19.57 -6.97
C LEU A 279 14.99 19.17 -5.77
N ILE A 280 16.05 18.40 -6.01
CA ILE A 280 16.94 17.89 -4.97
C ILE A 280 16.12 17.12 -3.92
N PRO A 281 15.57 15.95 -4.26
CA PRO A 281 14.79 15.15 -3.33
C PRO A 281 15.67 14.64 -2.20
N ASP A 282 15.14 14.73 -0.99
CA ASP A 282 15.81 14.23 0.19
C ASP A 282 15.26 12.85 0.59
N PHE A 283 16.16 11.92 0.78
CA PHE A 283 15.85 10.56 1.25
C PHE A 283 16.16 10.37 2.75
N GLY A 284 16.62 11.41 3.43
CA GLY A 284 17.25 11.34 4.75
C GLY A 284 16.36 11.09 5.96
N GLN A 285 15.03 11.07 5.83
CA GLN A 285 14.11 10.87 6.96
C GLN A 285 13.04 9.80 6.71
N VAL A 286 13.44 8.73 6.11
CA VAL A 286 12.55 7.58 5.94
C VAL A 286 12.70 6.68 7.17
N LYS A 287 11.57 6.20 7.74
CA LYS A 287 11.61 5.11 8.73
C LYS A 287 12.47 3.97 8.19
N PHE A 288 13.13 3.23 9.06
CA PHE A 288 13.83 2.02 8.64
C PHE A 288 12.90 1.11 7.84
N ASP A 289 13.46 0.47 6.85
CA ASP A 289 12.79 -0.66 6.22
C ASP A 289 12.87 -1.87 7.14
N ASP A 290 11.81 -2.67 7.17
CA ASP A 290 11.73 -3.87 7.99
C ASP A 290 12.57 -4.99 7.38
N VAL A 291 13.89 -4.87 7.52
CA VAL A 291 14.84 -5.84 6.99
C VAL A 291 14.69 -7.16 7.73
N GLU A 292 14.69 -8.25 6.96
CA GLU A 292 14.61 -9.64 7.43
C GLU A 292 15.65 -10.49 6.68
N LEU A 293 16.03 -11.62 7.28
CA LEU A 293 16.88 -12.57 6.58
C LEU A 293 16.12 -13.20 5.41
N ASN A 294 16.48 -12.85 4.18
CA ASN A 294 15.80 -13.33 2.99
C ASN A 294 16.40 -14.67 2.51
N LEU A 295 15.69 -15.76 2.75
CA LEU A 295 16.04 -17.08 2.27
C LEU A 295 15.42 -17.43 0.91
N SER A 296 14.53 -16.58 0.40
CA SER A 296 13.86 -16.79 -0.88
C SER A 296 14.75 -16.42 -2.07
N PRO A 297 14.51 -16.96 -3.27
CA PRO A 297 15.22 -16.55 -4.49
C PRO A 297 14.76 -15.18 -5.02
N PHE A 298 13.85 -14.49 -4.34
CA PHE A 298 13.27 -13.23 -4.78
C PHE A 298 13.76 -12.07 -3.94
N GLU A 299 13.91 -10.92 -4.56
CA GLU A 299 14.21 -9.65 -3.90
C GLU A 299 13.15 -9.31 -2.85
N GLN A 300 13.59 -8.80 -1.69
CA GLN A 300 12.71 -8.21 -0.69
C GLN A 300 12.18 -6.87 -1.18
N GLN A 301 10.88 -6.66 -1.04
CA GLN A 301 10.22 -5.40 -1.44
C GLN A 301 9.93 -4.55 -0.22
N PHE A 302 10.13 -3.25 -0.36
CA PHE A 302 9.84 -2.26 0.67
C PHE A 302 8.83 -1.25 0.16
N ASP A 303 7.98 -0.76 1.03
CA ASP A 303 7.02 0.28 0.72
C ASP A 303 7.69 1.60 0.38
N GLU A 304 7.10 2.35 -0.54
CA GLU A 304 7.55 3.70 -0.86
C GLU A 304 7.12 4.67 0.25
N LYS A 305 8.06 5.44 0.76
CA LYS A 305 7.85 6.40 1.85
C LYS A 305 8.13 7.85 1.45
N ARG A 306 8.64 8.08 0.22
CA ARG A 306 8.97 9.41 -0.31
C ARG A 306 7.72 10.07 -0.87
N ALA A 307 7.28 11.20 -0.33
CA ALA A 307 6.03 11.87 -0.66
C ALA A 307 5.81 12.11 -2.17
N PHE A 308 6.86 12.49 -2.91
CA PHE A 308 6.75 12.68 -4.36
C PHE A 308 6.33 11.39 -5.10
N PHE A 309 6.74 10.21 -4.63
CA PHE A 309 6.46 8.92 -5.27
C PHE A 309 5.21 8.23 -4.74
N THR A 310 4.57 8.76 -3.69
CA THR A 310 3.33 8.19 -3.12
C THR A 310 2.08 8.95 -3.58
N GLU A 311 2.15 10.26 -3.76
CA GLU A 311 1.00 11.08 -4.14
C GLU A 311 0.78 11.12 -5.66
N GLY A 312 -0.48 10.99 -6.11
CA GLY A 312 -0.87 11.15 -7.52
C GLY A 312 -0.32 10.09 -8.47
N THR A 313 -0.12 8.87 -7.98
CA THR A 313 0.48 7.74 -8.73
C THR A 313 -0.56 6.85 -9.42
N GLU A 314 -1.84 7.06 -9.21
CA GLU A 314 -2.93 6.18 -9.64
C GLU A 314 -2.97 5.85 -11.14
N LEU A 315 -2.36 6.69 -11.99
CA LEU A 315 -2.19 6.39 -13.41
C LEU A 315 -0.93 5.57 -13.66
N PHE A 316 0.13 5.80 -12.90
CA PHE A 316 1.45 5.17 -13.10
C PHE A 316 1.53 3.75 -12.53
N ASP A 317 0.71 3.44 -11.50
CA ASP A 317 0.65 2.11 -10.87
C ASP A 317 -0.12 1.08 -11.71
N ARG A 318 -0.74 1.51 -12.81
CA ARG A 318 -1.50 0.62 -13.68
C ARG A 318 -0.59 -0.35 -14.43
N GLY A 319 -0.88 -1.63 -14.27
CA GLY A 319 -0.14 -2.71 -14.93
C GLY A 319 0.99 -3.32 -14.09
N GLY A 320 1.31 -2.77 -12.93
CA GLY A 320 2.30 -3.34 -11.99
C GLY A 320 3.72 -3.38 -12.58
N VAL A 321 4.09 -2.37 -13.37
CA VAL A 321 5.41 -2.23 -14.02
C VAL A 321 6.23 -1.09 -13.45
N PHE A 322 5.74 -0.45 -12.42
CA PHE A 322 6.41 0.65 -11.73
C PHE A 322 6.62 0.32 -10.25
N TYR A 323 7.86 0.35 -9.83
CA TYR A 323 8.30 0.25 -8.44
C TYR A 323 9.27 1.41 -8.20
N SER A 324 8.79 2.45 -7.55
CA SER A 324 9.47 3.74 -7.43
C SER A 324 10.81 3.66 -6.69
N ARG A 325 10.99 2.66 -5.82
CA ARG A 325 12.27 2.41 -5.12
C ARG A 325 13.43 2.06 -6.05
N ARG A 326 13.16 1.73 -7.33
CA ARG A 326 14.20 1.61 -8.37
C ARG A 326 14.84 2.94 -8.75
N ILE A 327 14.22 4.06 -8.39
CA ILE A 327 14.67 5.40 -8.77
C ILE A 327 15.39 6.04 -7.58
N GLY A 328 16.71 6.08 -7.63
CA GLY A 328 17.55 6.54 -6.54
C GLY A 328 17.51 5.57 -5.34
N GLY A 329 18.35 5.74 -4.37
CA GLY A 329 18.46 4.90 -3.17
C GLY A 329 19.77 4.12 -3.14
N ASP A 330 19.75 2.96 -2.48
CA ASP A 330 20.96 2.15 -2.29
C ASP A 330 21.47 1.56 -3.62
N LEU A 331 22.77 1.32 -3.67
CA LEU A 331 23.41 0.64 -4.81
C LEU A 331 23.19 -0.87 -4.71
N ASP A 332 22.74 -1.49 -5.79
CA ASP A 332 22.63 -2.95 -5.92
C ASP A 332 23.99 -3.60 -6.33
N VAL A 333 25.00 -2.79 -6.56
CA VAL A 333 26.30 -3.24 -7.09
C VAL A 333 27.38 -3.03 -6.04
N ASN A 334 28.13 -4.11 -5.71
CA ASN A 334 29.24 -4.01 -4.81
C ASN A 334 30.48 -3.47 -5.55
N PRO A 335 31.12 -2.39 -5.09
CA PRO A 335 32.37 -1.90 -5.66
C PRO A 335 33.49 -2.95 -5.69
N GLU A 336 33.48 -3.91 -4.76
CA GLU A 336 34.46 -5.00 -4.69
C GLU A 336 34.41 -5.93 -5.91
N ASP A 337 33.27 -6.05 -6.58
CA ASP A 337 33.11 -6.87 -7.80
C ASP A 337 33.94 -6.36 -8.99
N TYR A 338 34.43 -5.12 -8.88
CA TYR A 338 35.25 -4.47 -9.92
C TYR A 338 36.75 -4.48 -9.62
N LEU A 339 37.18 -5.06 -8.46
CA LEU A 339 38.59 -5.11 -8.08
C LEU A 339 39.42 -5.98 -9.03
N GLN A 340 40.59 -5.50 -9.41
CA GLN A 340 41.67 -6.26 -10.04
C GLN A 340 42.69 -6.70 -8.98
N ASP A 341 43.65 -7.56 -9.38
CA ASP A 341 44.72 -8.00 -8.50
C ASP A 341 45.41 -6.80 -7.82
N ASN A 342 45.58 -6.89 -6.49
CA ASN A 342 46.17 -5.87 -5.63
C ASN A 342 45.38 -4.56 -5.47
N GLU A 343 44.14 -4.45 -5.97
CA GLU A 343 43.32 -3.27 -5.74
C GLU A 343 42.48 -3.38 -4.47
N SER A 344 42.13 -2.21 -3.92
CA SER A 344 41.17 -2.05 -2.85
C SER A 344 40.28 -0.84 -3.13
N VAL A 345 39.10 -0.83 -2.53
CA VAL A 345 38.16 0.32 -2.64
C VAL A 345 38.69 1.45 -1.77
N LEU A 346 39.11 2.56 -2.39
CA LEU A 346 39.53 3.77 -1.70
C LEU A 346 38.37 4.61 -1.20
N SER A 347 37.36 4.79 -2.09
CA SER A 347 36.11 5.47 -1.77
C SER A 347 35.00 4.99 -2.71
N SER A 348 33.76 5.01 -2.23
CA SER A 348 32.59 4.71 -3.04
C SER A 348 31.43 5.59 -2.57
N ASP A 349 30.63 6.04 -3.53
CA ASP A 349 29.30 6.54 -3.23
C ASP A 349 28.43 5.35 -2.77
N ASN A 350 27.65 5.52 -1.70
CA ASN A 350 26.82 4.44 -1.14
C ASN A 350 25.38 4.47 -1.64
N SER A 351 24.98 5.51 -2.36
CA SER A 351 23.60 5.71 -2.84
C SER A 351 23.58 6.37 -4.20
N ILE A 352 22.49 6.14 -4.91
CA ILE A 352 22.21 6.75 -6.22
C ILE A 352 21.41 8.03 -6.00
N ASP A 353 22.05 9.18 -6.24
CA ASP A 353 21.40 10.48 -6.06
C ASP A 353 20.44 10.81 -7.20
N LEU A 354 19.23 11.26 -6.85
CA LEU A 354 18.26 11.79 -7.79
C LEU A 354 18.54 13.30 -8.06
N ILE A 355 18.68 13.68 -9.33
CA ILE A 355 18.85 15.08 -9.74
C ILE A 355 17.51 15.82 -9.67
N ASN A 356 16.49 15.25 -10.31
CA ASN A 356 15.12 15.76 -10.31
C ASN A 356 14.13 14.66 -10.69
N ALA A 357 12.87 14.89 -10.34
CA ALA A 357 11.78 14.13 -10.90
C ALA A 357 10.58 15.05 -11.17
N ILE A 358 9.84 14.74 -12.23
CA ILE A 358 8.67 15.50 -12.68
C ILE A 358 7.58 14.51 -13.05
N LYS A 359 6.35 14.78 -12.65
CA LYS A 359 5.17 14.06 -13.13
C LYS A 359 4.08 15.04 -13.53
N VAL A 360 3.43 14.74 -14.64
CA VAL A 360 2.24 15.44 -15.13
C VAL A 360 1.12 14.42 -15.22
N SER A 361 0.01 14.69 -14.58
CA SER A 361 -1.14 13.80 -14.63
C SER A 361 -2.45 14.57 -14.70
N GLY A 362 -3.43 14.00 -15.38
CA GLY A 362 -4.74 14.60 -15.50
C GLY A 362 -5.69 13.78 -16.35
N ARG A 363 -6.94 14.22 -16.43
CA ARG A 363 -7.97 13.58 -17.24
C ARG A 363 -8.78 14.62 -18.00
N THR A 364 -8.87 14.43 -19.32
CA THR A 364 -9.62 15.31 -20.21
C THR A 364 -11.14 15.13 -20.04
N ASP A 365 -11.94 16.07 -20.56
CA ASP A 365 -13.42 15.99 -20.57
C ASP A 365 -13.93 14.75 -21.29
N ASN A 366 -13.18 14.24 -22.29
CA ASN A 366 -13.46 12.98 -22.97
C ASN A 366 -13.04 11.75 -22.16
N LYS A 367 -12.74 11.94 -20.87
CA LYS A 367 -12.35 10.88 -19.92
C LYS A 367 -11.07 10.13 -20.31
N LEU A 368 -10.17 10.77 -21.09
CA LEU A 368 -8.83 10.25 -21.35
C LEU A 368 -7.90 10.73 -20.23
N GLY A 369 -7.40 9.80 -19.41
CA GLY A 369 -6.31 10.01 -18.47
C GLY A 369 -4.98 10.03 -19.20
N ILE A 370 -4.15 11.03 -18.93
CA ILE A 370 -2.80 11.15 -19.46
C ILE A 370 -1.85 11.31 -18.29
N GLY A 371 -0.82 10.46 -18.25
CA GLY A 371 0.25 10.52 -17.29
C GLY A 371 1.59 10.60 -17.99
N PHE A 372 2.46 11.47 -17.53
CA PHE A 372 3.87 11.54 -17.92
C PHE A 372 4.71 11.67 -16.65
N PHE A 373 5.73 10.81 -16.54
CA PHE A 373 6.69 10.84 -15.44
C PHE A 373 8.09 10.81 -16.03
N ASN A 374 8.99 11.59 -15.45
CA ASN A 374 10.42 11.58 -15.78
C ASN A 374 11.22 11.75 -14.49
N ALA A 375 12.30 10.97 -14.35
CA ALA A 375 13.29 11.13 -13.29
C ALA A 375 14.70 10.94 -13.84
N ILE A 376 15.68 11.63 -13.27
CA ILE A 376 17.07 11.55 -13.69
C ILE A 376 17.94 11.37 -12.46
N THR A 377 18.75 10.31 -12.44
CA THR A 377 19.76 10.05 -11.41
C THR A 377 21.17 10.39 -11.87
N LYS A 378 22.03 10.74 -10.91
CA LYS A 378 23.45 11.03 -11.18
C LYS A 378 24.22 9.75 -11.53
N LYS A 379 25.35 9.94 -12.18
CA LYS A 379 26.41 8.92 -12.30
C LYS A 379 26.98 8.68 -10.88
N THR A 380 27.03 7.42 -10.48
CA THR A 380 27.58 6.95 -9.21
C THR A 380 28.86 6.19 -9.47
N THR A 381 29.92 6.45 -8.70
CA THR A 381 31.26 5.92 -8.96
C THR A 381 31.93 5.39 -7.70
N ALA A 382 32.93 4.52 -7.89
CA ALA A 382 33.90 4.19 -6.88
C ALA A 382 35.33 4.50 -7.38
N ILE A 383 36.21 4.84 -6.44
CA ILE A 383 37.65 4.99 -6.71
C ILE A 383 38.34 3.75 -6.14
N LEU A 384 38.99 3.00 -7.04
CA LEU A 384 39.79 1.83 -6.70
C LEU A 384 41.28 2.21 -6.72
N GLN A 385 42.07 1.69 -5.79
CA GLN A 385 43.51 1.97 -5.67
C GLN A 385 44.30 0.69 -5.65
N ASP A 386 45.30 0.61 -6.49
CA ASP A 386 46.31 -0.45 -6.49
C ASP A 386 47.26 -0.26 -5.28
N SER A 387 47.38 -1.27 -4.43
CA SER A 387 48.14 -1.23 -3.18
C SER A 387 49.67 -1.16 -3.40
N ILE A 388 50.13 -1.59 -4.59
CA ILE A 388 51.56 -1.63 -4.94
C ILE A 388 52.00 -0.32 -5.64
N THR A 389 51.27 0.05 -6.68
CA THR A 389 51.61 1.21 -7.54
C THR A 389 50.99 2.51 -7.05
N GLN A 390 50.05 2.47 -6.11
CA GLN A 390 49.26 3.60 -5.63
C GLN A 390 48.44 4.31 -6.73
N ASN A 391 48.32 3.70 -7.89
CA ASN A 391 47.52 4.25 -8.99
C ASN A 391 46.01 4.13 -8.63
N GLN A 392 45.26 5.16 -8.96
CA GLN A 392 43.82 5.21 -8.78
C GLN A 392 43.10 5.11 -10.10
N ARG A 393 42.01 4.39 -10.14
CA ARG A 393 41.06 4.39 -11.26
C ARG A 393 39.62 4.56 -10.76
N GLU A 394 38.83 5.31 -11.53
CA GLU A 394 37.40 5.47 -11.28
C GLU A 394 36.63 4.39 -12.06
N VAL A 395 35.72 3.72 -11.36
CA VAL A 395 34.75 2.80 -11.97
C VAL A 395 33.36 3.37 -11.85
N THR A 396 32.53 3.17 -12.88
CA THR A 396 31.11 3.57 -12.86
C THR A 396 30.33 2.41 -12.29
N LEU A 397 29.70 2.61 -11.15
CA LEU A 397 28.81 1.64 -10.50
C LEU A 397 27.40 1.74 -11.12
N GLU A 398 26.86 2.95 -11.20
CA GLU A 398 25.60 3.24 -11.90
C GLU A 398 25.81 4.47 -12.81
N PRO A 399 25.50 4.39 -14.12
CA PRO A 399 25.62 5.52 -15.03
C PRO A 399 24.52 6.56 -14.78
N LEU A 400 24.67 7.76 -15.36
CA LEU A 400 23.55 8.71 -15.43
C LEU A 400 22.37 8.03 -16.12
N THR A 401 21.26 7.92 -15.39
CA THR A 401 20.08 7.16 -15.82
C THR A 401 18.86 8.06 -15.92
N ASN A 402 18.11 7.89 -17.01
CA ASN A 402 16.86 8.61 -17.28
C ASN A 402 15.68 7.64 -17.30
N TYR A 403 14.77 7.79 -16.37
CA TYR A 403 13.55 7.01 -16.19
C TYR A 403 12.36 7.77 -16.75
N ASN A 404 11.53 7.10 -17.54
CA ASN A 404 10.32 7.69 -18.11
C ASN A 404 9.13 6.76 -18.02
N ILE A 405 7.93 7.32 -17.77
CA ILE A 405 6.67 6.61 -17.89
C ILE A 405 5.69 7.46 -18.68
N VAL A 406 4.98 6.84 -19.60
CA VAL A 406 3.86 7.45 -20.34
C VAL A 406 2.64 6.59 -20.16
N VAL A 407 1.51 7.20 -19.79
CA VAL A 407 0.23 6.53 -19.58
C VAL A 407 -0.87 7.20 -20.38
N LEU A 408 -1.69 6.39 -21.04
CA LEU A 408 -2.93 6.77 -21.69
C LEU A 408 -4.03 5.84 -21.18
N ASP A 409 -5.00 6.37 -20.43
CA ASP A 409 -6.08 5.62 -19.81
C ASP A 409 -7.43 6.11 -20.31
N GLN A 410 -8.01 5.45 -21.30
CA GLN A 410 -9.31 5.80 -21.80
C GLN A 410 -10.40 5.12 -21.00
N GLN A 411 -11.18 5.91 -20.30
CA GLN A 411 -12.41 5.46 -19.66
C GLN A 411 -13.50 5.21 -20.70
N LEU A 412 -14.16 4.08 -20.55
CA LEU A 412 -15.28 3.64 -21.35
C LEU A 412 -16.59 3.67 -20.52
N LYS A 413 -17.71 3.24 -21.11
CA LYS A 413 -19.00 3.10 -20.40
C LYS A 413 -18.92 2.02 -19.32
N ASN A 414 -19.80 2.12 -18.30
CA ASN A 414 -19.93 1.17 -17.19
C ASN A 414 -18.63 0.96 -16.41
N ASN A 415 -17.88 2.04 -16.15
CA ASN A 415 -16.59 2.00 -15.47
C ASN A 415 -15.56 1.05 -16.09
N SER A 416 -15.69 0.76 -17.38
CA SER A 416 -14.70 0.01 -18.14
C SER A 416 -13.56 0.92 -18.59
N SER A 417 -12.37 0.38 -18.86
CA SER A 417 -11.23 1.16 -19.38
C SER A 417 -10.30 0.34 -20.25
N ILE A 418 -9.56 1.06 -21.09
CA ILE A 418 -8.38 0.56 -21.79
C ILE A 418 -7.22 1.48 -21.40
N THR A 419 -6.13 0.89 -20.93
CA THR A 419 -4.94 1.61 -20.50
C THR A 419 -3.74 1.15 -21.30
N PHE A 420 -3.03 2.08 -21.94
CA PHE A 420 -1.68 1.87 -22.45
C PHE A 420 -0.69 2.53 -21.49
N LEU A 421 0.36 1.81 -21.11
CA LEU A 421 1.45 2.31 -20.28
C LEU A 421 2.78 1.85 -20.88
N ASN A 422 3.75 2.76 -20.92
CA ASN A 422 5.12 2.48 -21.35
C ASN A 422 6.08 3.02 -20.30
N THR A 423 7.01 2.17 -19.86
CA THR A 423 8.17 2.57 -19.05
C THR A 423 9.43 2.47 -19.92
N SER A 424 10.36 3.40 -19.75
CA SER A 424 11.69 3.31 -20.39
C SER A 424 12.78 3.78 -19.43
N VAL A 425 13.85 2.99 -19.36
CA VAL A 425 15.05 3.28 -18.59
C VAL A 425 16.21 3.38 -19.57
N ASN A 426 16.79 4.57 -19.66
CA ASN A 426 17.85 4.87 -20.59
C ASN A 426 19.13 5.23 -19.83
N ARG A 427 20.17 4.44 -20.02
CA ARG A 427 21.51 4.61 -19.48
C ARG A 427 22.50 4.96 -20.58
N ASN A 428 23.52 5.73 -20.26
CA ASN A 428 24.55 6.08 -21.22
C ASN A 428 25.47 4.87 -21.57
N SER A 429 25.97 4.81 -22.76
CA SER A 429 26.93 3.82 -23.31
C SER A 429 26.41 2.37 -23.38
N ASN A 430 27.23 1.39 -23.00
CA ASN A 430 26.96 -0.04 -23.18
C ASN A 430 26.16 -0.66 -22.02
N PHE A 431 25.68 0.18 -21.10
CA PHE A 431 24.85 -0.31 -19.99
C PHE A 431 23.49 -0.80 -20.46
N ARG A 432 22.86 -1.60 -19.63
CA ARG A 432 21.53 -2.15 -19.83
C ARG A 432 20.48 -1.04 -19.98
N ASN A 433 19.69 -1.09 -21.05
CA ASN A 433 18.54 -0.23 -21.30
C ASN A 433 17.28 -1.08 -21.39
N ALA A 434 16.16 -0.59 -20.91
CA ALA A 434 14.93 -1.36 -20.83
C ALA A 434 13.70 -0.53 -21.24
N ILE A 435 12.80 -1.18 -21.97
CA ILE A 435 11.47 -0.63 -22.29
C ILE A 435 10.44 -1.69 -21.95
N VAL A 436 9.42 -1.33 -21.18
CA VAL A 436 8.26 -2.21 -20.94
C VAL A 436 6.99 -1.50 -21.39
N SER A 437 6.26 -2.14 -22.30
CA SER A 437 4.97 -1.64 -22.80
C SER A 437 3.84 -2.54 -22.34
N THR A 438 2.76 -1.93 -21.88
CA THR A 438 1.61 -2.62 -21.28
C THR A 438 0.32 -2.13 -21.94
N LEU A 439 -0.55 -3.07 -22.30
CA LEU A 439 -1.94 -2.80 -22.68
C LEU A 439 -2.86 -3.55 -21.73
N ASN A 440 -3.71 -2.81 -21.02
CA ASN A 440 -4.68 -3.36 -20.06
C ASN A 440 -6.10 -3.09 -20.55
N LEU A 441 -6.99 -4.07 -20.38
CA LEU A 441 -8.42 -3.98 -20.56
C LEU A 441 -9.10 -4.30 -19.22
N ASP A 442 -10.00 -3.42 -18.76
CA ASP A 442 -10.95 -3.68 -17.68
C ASP A 442 -12.36 -3.43 -18.23
N TYR A 443 -13.09 -4.48 -18.52
CA TYR A 443 -14.45 -4.40 -19.06
C TYR A 443 -15.46 -4.87 -18.03
N ARG A 444 -16.49 -4.04 -17.79
CA ARG A 444 -17.59 -4.31 -16.86
C ARG A 444 -18.93 -4.28 -17.59
N THR A 445 -19.78 -5.22 -17.26
CA THR A 445 -21.14 -5.25 -17.78
C THR A 445 -22.02 -4.16 -17.15
N LYS A 446 -23.10 -3.72 -17.84
CA LYS A 446 -23.97 -2.60 -17.46
C LYS A 446 -24.49 -2.63 -16.01
N LYS A 447 -24.64 -3.81 -15.40
CA LYS A 447 -25.12 -3.98 -14.02
C LYS A 447 -23.98 -4.37 -13.07
N ASN A 448 -22.75 -4.25 -13.51
CA ASN A 448 -21.56 -4.68 -12.78
C ASN A 448 -21.63 -6.15 -12.31
N ASN A 449 -22.35 -7.02 -13.04
CA ASN A 449 -22.49 -8.44 -12.68
C ASN A 449 -21.24 -9.24 -13.03
N TYR A 450 -20.55 -8.84 -14.10
CA TYR A 450 -19.35 -9.51 -14.61
C TYR A 450 -18.29 -8.49 -14.96
N ARG A 451 -17.04 -8.85 -14.67
CA ARG A 451 -15.84 -8.11 -15.05
C ARG A 451 -14.91 -9.01 -15.83
N ILE A 452 -14.37 -8.52 -16.93
CA ILE A 452 -13.37 -9.18 -17.75
C ILE A 452 -12.13 -8.31 -17.71
N GLU A 453 -11.00 -8.88 -17.29
CA GLU A 453 -9.72 -8.22 -17.22
C GLU A 453 -8.73 -8.92 -18.14
N GLY A 454 -7.99 -8.13 -18.90
CA GLY A 454 -6.94 -8.65 -19.77
C GLY A 454 -5.73 -7.73 -19.76
N SER A 455 -4.53 -8.29 -19.77
CA SER A 455 -3.30 -7.53 -19.96
C SER A 455 -2.31 -8.24 -20.87
N VAL A 456 -1.60 -7.46 -21.65
CA VAL A 456 -0.44 -7.90 -22.44
C VAL A 456 0.69 -6.93 -22.15
N LEU A 457 1.81 -7.46 -21.69
CA LEU A 457 3.04 -6.72 -21.41
C LEU A 457 4.14 -7.26 -22.30
N ARG A 458 5.00 -6.37 -22.80
CA ARG A 458 6.21 -6.71 -23.53
C ARG A 458 7.38 -5.97 -22.92
N SER A 459 8.46 -6.67 -22.62
CA SER A 459 9.77 -6.10 -22.28
C SER A 459 10.71 -6.18 -23.45
N ASP A 460 11.46 -5.12 -23.69
CA ASP A 460 12.57 -5.04 -24.66
C ASP A 460 13.81 -4.58 -23.89
N ILE A 461 14.79 -5.47 -23.75
CA ILE A 461 16.04 -5.21 -23.01
C ILE A 461 17.19 -5.16 -24.01
N LYS A 462 18.02 -4.12 -23.90
CA LYS A 462 19.24 -3.98 -24.68
C LYS A 462 20.43 -3.90 -23.74
N GLU A 463 21.36 -4.82 -23.87
CA GLU A 463 22.56 -4.89 -23.05
C GLU A 463 23.73 -5.46 -23.84
N ASN A 464 24.89 -4.82 -23.77
CA ASN A 464 26.11 -5.26 -24.48
C ASN A 464 25.91 -5.53 -26.00
N GLY A 465 25.06 -4.74 -26.67
CA GLY A 465 24.73 -4.89 -28.09
C GLY A 465 23.70 -5.97 -28.41
N ASN A 466 23.28 -6.78 -27.43
CA ASN A 466 22.23 -7.78 -27.57
C ASN A 466 20.86 -7.18 -27.25
N SER A 467 19.82 -7.71 -27.89
CA SER A 467 18.43 -7.35 -27.61
C SER A 467 17.65 -8.61 -27.24
N THR A 468 16.94 -8.57 -26.11
CA THR A 468 16.08 -9.65 -25.64
C THR A 468 14.68 -9.11 -25.43
N ASP A 469 13.68 -9.79 -25.99
CA ASP A 469 12.29 -9.46 -25.79
C ASP A 469 11.54 -10.59 -25.09
N GLY A 470 10.58 -10.21 -24.27
CA GLY A 470 9.76 -11.13 -23.48
C GLY A 470 8.32 -10.64 -23.30
N TYR A 471 7.43 -11.55 -22.92
CA TYR A 471 6.00 -11.28 -22.82
C TYR A 471 5.39 -11.79 -21.51
N LYS A 472 4.44 -11.00 -20.98
CA LYS A 472 3.59 -11.42 -19.89
C LYS A 472 2.13 -11.16 -20.26
N THR A 473 1.25 -12.12 -20.02
CA THR A 473 -0.18 -11.99 -20.34
C THR A 473 -1.02 -12.42 -19.16
N THR A 474 -2.17 -11.74 -19.00
CA THR A 474 -3.17 -12.12 -18.00
C THR A 474 -4.57 -12.04 -18.62
N PHE A 475 -5.41 -13.01 -18.31
CA PHE A 475 -6.82 -12.98 -18.65
C PHE A 475 -7.64 -13.51 -17.50
N LYS A 476 -8.67 -12.76 -17.07
CA LYS A 476 -9.58 -13.13 -15.97
C LYS A 476 -11.03 -12.81 -16.32
N ILE A 477 -11.92 -13.63 -15.82
CA ILE A 477 -13.37 -13.39 -15.83
C ILE A 477 -13.89 -13.54 -14.40
N ASN A 478 -14.62 -12.54 -13.93
CA ASN A 478 -15.14 -12.48 -12.57
C ASN A 478 -16.67 -12.29 -12.61
N LYS A 479 -17.38 -13.02 -11.76
CA LYS A 479 -18.74 -12.66 -11.35
C LYS A 479 -18.64 -11.84 -10.08
N THR A 480 -18.98 -10.56 -10.16
CA THR A 480 -18.70 -9.55 -9.11
C THR A 480 -19.88 -9.25 -8.20
N LYS A 481 -21.13 -9.61 -8.61
CA LYS A 481 -22.34 -9.25 -7.89
C LYS A 481 -23.04 -10.44 -7.25
N GLY A 482 -23.67 -10.19 -6.10
CA GLY A 482 -24.46 -11.16 -5.33
C GLY A 482 -23.65 -11.96 -4.34
N ASN A 483 -24.33 -12.82 -3.57
CA ASN A 483 -23.69 -13.64 -2.53
C ASN A 483 -22.77 -14.72 -3.10
N PHE A 484 -23.16 -15.34 -4.21
CA PHE A 484 -22.30 -16.33 -4.88
C PHE A 484 -21.46 -15.65 -5.95
N ARG A 485 -20.15 -15.71 -5.80
CA ARG A 485 -19.16 -15.12 -6.71
C ARG A 485 -18.18 -16.18 -7.19
N TRP A 486 -17.56 -15.92 -8.33
CA TRP A 486 -16.50 -16.77 -8.85
C TRP A 486 -15.56 -15.97 -9.74
N MET A 487 -14.35 -16.42 -9.83
CA MET A 487 -13.30 -15.89 -10.71
C MET A 487 -12.54 -17.05 -11.34
N THR A 488 -12.20 -16.94 -12.60
CA THR A 488 -11.27 -17.85 -13.27
C THR A 488 -10.38 -17.09 -14.21
N GLY A 489 -9.18 -17.60 -14.43
CA GLY A 489 -8.24 -16.93 -15.30
C GLY A 489 -6.97 -17.72 -15.55
N VAL A 490 -6.12 -17.11 -16.36
CA VAL A 490 -4.79 -17.57 -16.68
C VAL A 490 -3.82 -16.39 -16.68
N TRP A 491 -2.65 -16.57 -16.13
CA TRP A 491 -1.52 -15.70 -16.39
C TRP A 491 -0.33 -16.50 -16.90
N THR A 492 0.43 -15.89 -17.80
CA THR A 492 1.62 -16.49 -18.41
C THR A 492 2.73 -15.44 -18.43
N THR A 493 3.92 -15.83 -18.02
CA THR A 493 5.16 -15.05 -18.17
C THR A 493 6.15 -15.95 -18.88
N ASP A 494 6.70 -15.50 -19.99
CA ASP A 494 7.71 -16.27 -20.71
C ASP A 494 9.09 -16.23 -20.02
N GLU A 495 10.06 -16.90 -20.58
CA GLU A 495 11.41 -17.02 -20.01
C GLU A 495 12.24 -15.75 -20.12
N ASN A 496 11.90 -14.86 -21.05
CA ASN A 496 12.67 -13.64 -21.34
C ASN A 496 12.06 -12.36 -20.76
N TYR A 497 10.82 -12.43 -20.26
CA TYR A 497 10.16 -11.25 -19.73
C TYR A 497 10.86 -10.74 -18.47
N ASN A 498 11.28 -9.49 -18.52
CA ASN A 498 11.92 -8.82 -17.38
C ASN A 498 11.48 -7.35 -17.31
N GLN A 499 11.10 -6.88 -16.14
CA GLN A 499 10.68 -5.50 -15.85
C GLN A 499 11.49 -4.86 -14.71
N ASP A 500 12.60 -5.47 -14.28
CA ASP A 500 13.33 -5.11 -13.06
C ASP A 500 14.03 -3.76 -13.11
N ASP A 501 14.22 -3.19 -14.29
CA ASP A 501 14.81 -1.84 -14.40
C ASP A 501 13.93 -0.73 -13.81
N MET A 502 12.60 -0.91 -13.76
CA MET A 502 11.66 0.05 -13.21
C MET A 502 10.52 -0.62 -12.42
N GLY A 503 10.36 -1.93 -12.53
CA GLY A 503 9.39 -2.75 -11.84
C GLY A 503 10.05 -3.83 -11.02
N ILE A 504 9.31 -4.90 -10.75
CA ILE A 504 9.82 -6.11 -10.11
C ILE A 504 9.27 -7.33 -10.84
N SER A 505 10.18 -8.20 -11.27
CA SER A 505 9.85 -9.50 -11.85
C SER A 505 9.85 -10.57 -10.77
N ARG A 506 8.70 -11.18 -10.57
CA ARG A 506 8.58 -12.43 -9.82
C ARG A 506 8.01 -13.47 -10.76
N TRP A 507 8.37 -14.72 -10.61
CA TRP A 507 7.74 -15.82 -11.32
C TRP A 507 7.85 -15.73 -12.85
N TYR A 508 9.06 -15.54 -13.37
CA TYR A 508 9.35 -15.66 -14.81
C TYR A 508 9.21 -17.11 -15.27
N ASN A 509 9.12 -17.34 -16.59
CA ASN A 509 8.94 -18.64 -17.23
C ASN A 509 7.83 -19.49 -16.54
N ASN A 510 6.65 -18.90 -16.38
CA ASN A 510 5.60 -19.48 -15.53
C ASN A 510 4.21 -19.27 -16.12
N GLN A 511 3.37 -20.29 -16.02
CA GLN A 511 1.96 -20.22 -16.39
C GLN A 511 1.11 -20.78 -15.25
N ASN A 512 0.04 -20.06 -14.89
CA ASN A 512 -0.92 -20.51 -13.90
C ASN A 512 -2.33 -20.37 -14.44
N VAL A 513 -3.11 -21.44 -14.30
CA VAL A 513 -4.57 -21.43 -14.48
C VAL A 513 -5.19 -21.54 -13.11
N PHE A 514 -6.18 -20.71 -12.81
CA PHE A 514 -6.79 -20.68 -11.50
C PHE A 514 -8.30 -20.48 -11.57
N ALA A 515 -8.98 -20.94 -10.54
CA ALA A 515 -10.40 -20.71 -10.32
C ALA A 515 -10.66 -20.56 -8.82
N ASN A 516 -11.49 -19.56 -8.49
CA ASN A 516 -11.96 -19.31 -7.13
C ASN A 516 -13.48 -19.24 -7.16
N ILE A 517 -14.10 -19.78 -6.13
CA ILE A 517 -15.53 -19.58 -5.87
C ILE A 517 -15.69 -19.09 -4.43
N SER A 518 -16.61 -18.16 -4.21
CA SER A 518 -16.97 -17.71 -2.86
C SER A 518 -18.46 -17.58 -2.66
N TYR A 519 -18.86 -17.72 -1.41
CA TYR A 519 -20.19 -17.40 -0.93
C TYR A 519 -20.10 -16.45 0.25
N GLU A 520 -20.67 -15.27 0.10
CA GLU A 520 -20.57 -14.16 1.04
C GLU A 520 -21.95 -13.77 1.58
N ILE A 521 -22.05 -13.48 2.86
CA ILE A 521 -23.23 -12.90 3.53
C ILE A 521 -22.82 -11.52 4.05
N PHE A 522 -23.40 -10.49 3.45
CA PHE A 522 -23.07 -9.09 3.75
C PHE A 522 -23.89 -8.48 4.89
N ASN A 523 -25.03 -9.05 5.20
CA ASN A 523 -25.96 -8.54 6.21
C ASN A 523 -25.90 -9.39 7.47
N PRO A 524 -26.04 -8.81 8.67
CA PRO A 524 -26.07 -9.55 9.91
C PRO A 524 -27.13 -10.65 9.92
N THR A 525 -26.74 -11.78 10.49
CA THR A 525 -27.60 -12.92 10.79
C THR A 525 -27.77 -13.08 12.29
N LYS A 526 -28.41 -14.15 12.75
CA LYS A 526 -28.48 -14.49 14.19
C LYS A 526 -27.08 -14.72 14.80
N TYR A 527 -26.10 -15.17 14.02
CA TYR A 527 -24.80 -15.61 14.52
C TYR A 527 -23.64 -14.74 14.08
N PHE A 528 -23.73 -14.13 12.89
CA PHE A 528 -22.63 -13.43 12.24
C PHE A 528 -23.09 -12.06 11.72
N ASN A 529 -22.23 -11.06 11.84
CA ASN A 529 -22.32 -9.80 11.12
C ASN A 529 -21.92 -9.97 9.65
N GLN A 530 -20.91 -10.79 9.41
CA GLN A 530 -20.39 -11.10 8.09
C GLN A 530 -19.93 -12.56 8.04
N PHE A 531 -20.04 -13.18 6.88
CA PHE A 531 -19.56 -14.53 6.63
C PHE A 531 -19.09 -14.66 5.19
N GLU A 532 -17.95 -15.31 4.98
CA GLU A 532 -17.43 -15.68 3.67
C GLU A 532 -16.84 -17.08 3.73
N PHE A 533 -17.17 -17.89 2.74
CA PHE A 533 -16.50 -19.15 2.47
C PHE A 533 -15.94 -19.11 1.06
N LYS A 534 -14.66 -19.46 0.89
CA LYS A 534 -13.95 -19.42 -0.39
C LYS A 534 -13.20 -20.71 -0.64
N LEU A 535 -13.26 -21.18 -1.88
CA LEU A 535 -12.44 -22.28 -2.40
C LEU A 535 -11.62 -21.78 -3.57
N SER A 536 -10.33 -22.10 -3.57
CA SER A 536 -9.38 -21.71 -4.60
C SER A 536 -8.65 -22.93 -5.14
N VAL A 537 -8.44 -22.97 -6.45
CA VAL A 537 -7.64 -23.99 -7.14
C VAL A 537 -6.68 -23.28 -8.08
N ARG A 538 -5.42 -23.67 -8.04
CA ARG A 538 -4.38 -23.18 -8.95
C ARG A 538 -3.60 -24.35 -9.53
N HIS A 539 -3.42 -24.34 -10.84
CA HIS A 539 -2.57 -25.27 -11.57
C HIS A 539 -1.38 -24.52 -12.14
N GLY A 540 -0.18 -24.81 -11.64
CA GLY A 540 1.08 -24.17 -12.02
C GLY A 540 1.88 -25.01 -13.01
N ARG A 541 2.48 -24.34 -14.01
CA ARG A 541 3.39 -24.92 -15.01
C ARG A 541 4.59 -23.99 -15.22
N ARG A 542 5.75 -24.55 -15.57
CA ARG A 542 6.79 -23.83 -16.32
C ARG A 542 6.24 -23.63 -17.75
N TYR A 543 6.49 -22.48 -18.33
CA TYR A 543 5.95 -22.16 -19.66
C TYR A 543 6.80 -22.80 -20.76
N THR A 544 8.12 -22.59 -20.73
CA THR A 544 9.10 -23.14 -21.69
C THR A 544 10.25 -23.87 -20.98
N PRO A 545 10.47 -25.16 -21.19
CA PRO A 545 9.52 -26.11 -21.76
C PRO A 545 8.30 -26.29 -20.88
N SER A 546 7.16 -26.67 -21.47
CA SER A 546 5.90 -26.79 -20.72
C SER A 546 5.92 -27.99 -19.76
N ILE A 547 6.27 -27.73 -18.51
CA ILE A 547 6.40 -28.76 -17.44
C ILE A 547 5.43 -28.42 -16.33
N LYS A 548 4.64 -29.40 -15.90
CA LYS A 548 3.78 -29.25 -14.71
C LYS A 548 4.65 -28.99 -13.49
N ARG A 549 4.28 -27.94 -12.71
CA ARG A 549 4.92 -27.63 -11.42
C ARG A 549 4.14 -28.26 -10.27
N ASN A 550 2.98 -27.71 -9.95
CA ASN A 550 2.17 -28.13 -8.82
C ASN A 550 0.67 -27.87 -9.07
N ASN A 551 -0.17 -28.40 -8.18
CA ASN A 551 -1.51 -27.89 -7.94
C ASN A 551 -1.55 -27.38 -6.51
N ASN A 552 -2.29 -26.28 -6.31
CA ASN A 552 -2.59 -25.72 -5.03
C ASN A 552 -4.10 -25.67 -4.82
N TYR A 553 -4.58 -26.15 -3.67
CA TYR A 553 -5.98 -26.17 -3.26
C TYR A 553 -6.06 -25.45 -1.91
N GLU A 554 -6.94 -24.49 -1.81
CA GLU A 554 -7.11 -23.65 -0.62
C GLU A 554 -8.58 -23.58 -0.27
N ALA A 555 -8.91 -23.70 1.00
CA ALA A 555 -10.23 -23.41 1.56
C ALA A 555 -10.09 -22.38 2.67
N GLU A 556 -10.81 -21.29 2.55
CA GLU A 556 -10.82 -20.19 3.50
C GLU A 556 -12.24 -20.00 4.05
N LEU A 557 -12.35 -19.82 5.36
CA LEU A 557 -13.56 -19.49 6.07
C LEU A 557 -13.31 -18.22 6.88
N PHE A 558 -14.01 -17.14 6.54
CA PHE A 558 -14.00 -15.90 7.31
C PHE A 558 -15.39 -15.67 7.92
N PHE A 559 -15.44 -15.26 9.18
CA PHE A 559 -16.67 -14.76 9.80
C PHE A 559 -16.38 -13.76 10.91
N GLU A 560 -17.23 -12.74 10.97
CA GLU A 560 -17.30 -11.82 12.09
C GLU A 560 -18.54 -12.16 12.95
N THR A 561 -18.34 -12.46 14.20
CA THR A 561 -19.44 -12.76 15.14
C THR A 561 -20.22 -11.48 15.48
N ASN A 562 -21.45 -11.63 16.00
CA ASN A 562 -22.23 -10.48 16.51
C ASN A 562 -21.58 -9.77 17.72
N LYS A 563 -20.53 -10.38 18.30
CA LYS A 563 -19.67 -9.77 19.35
C LYS A 563 -18.40 -9.15 18.79
N LEU A 564 -18.34 -8.92 17.47
CA LEU A 564 -17.25 -8.28 16.76
C LEU A 564 -15.90 -9.04 16.76
N PHE A 565 -15.91 -10.34 17.10
CA PHE A 565 -14.74 -11.18 16.91
C PHE A 565 -14.64 -11.60 15.45
N LYS A 566 -13.52 -11.29 14.80
CA LYS A 566 -13.23 -11.74 13.45
C LYS A 566 -12.40 -13.01 13.52
N ASN A 567 -12.79 -13.98 12.73
CA ASN A 567 -12.12 -15.28 12.66
C ASN A 567 -11.85 -15.62 11.19
N ARG A 568 -10.65 -16.08 10.91
CA ARG A 568 -10.26 -16.62 9.61
C ARG A 568 -9.59 -17.97 9.82
N LEU A 569 -10.08 -18.97 9.10
CA LEU A 569 -9.47 -20.29 9.03
C LEU A 569 -9.07 -20.55 7.58
N GLU A 570 -7.86 -20.99 7.36
CA GLU A 570 -7.34 -21.35 6.05
C GLU A 570 -6.71 -22.74 6.10
N VAL A 571 -7.01 -23.55 5.10
CA VAL A 571 -6.41 -24.85 4.88
C VAL A 571 -5.88 -24.89 3.47
N GLU A 572 -4.60 -25.21 3.33
CA GLU A 572 -3.90 -25.32 2.04
C GLU A 572 -3.38 -26.74 1.83
N LEU A 573 -3.56 -27.25 0.63
CA LEU A 573 -2.93 -28.49 0.15
C LEU A 573 -2.16 -28.20 -1.12
N ARG A 574 -0.85 -28.35 -1.08
CA ARG A 574 0.03 -28.26 -2.23
C ARG A 574 0.52 -29.64 -2.63
N THR A 575 0.33 -30.00 -3.90
CA THR A 575 0.86 -31.27 -4.42
C THR A 575 2.37 -31.18 -4.60
N LEU A 576 3.01 -32.34 -4.88
CA LEU A 576 4.42 -32.39 -5.28
C LEU A 576 4.76 -31.23 -6.23
N ASN A 577 5.80 -30.44 -5.89
CA ASN A 577 6.18 -29.21 -6.58
C ASN A 577 7.57 -29.34 -7.20
N LYS A 578 7.65 -29.08 -8.50
CA LYS A 578 8.93 -28.82 -9.18
C LYS A 578 9.22 -27.32 -9.03
N ASP A 579 10.06 -26.96 -8.07
CA ASP A 579 10.43 -25.58 -7.80
C ASP A 579 11.64 -25.18 -8.63
N PHE A 580 11.41 -24.41 -9.70
CA PHE A 580 12.45 -23.94 -10.62
C PHE A 580 13.13 -22.64 -10.14
N PHE A 581 12.72 -22.10 -9.02
CA PHE A 581 13.29 -20.85 -8.49
C PHE A 581 14.28 -21.11 -7.36
N GLU A 582 14.02 -22.11 -6.53
CA GLU A 582 14.87 -22.45 -5.39
C GLU A 582 16.34 -22.70 -5.76
N PRO A 583 16.67 -23.38 -6.88
CA PRO A 583 18.06 -23.59 -7.27
C PRO A 583 18.83 -22.32 -7.62
N ARG A 584 18.15 -21.22 -7.93
CA ARG A 584 18.73 -19.94 -8.42
C ARG A 584 19.56 -20.10 -9.72
N VAL A 585 19.47 -21.23 -10.37
CA VAL A 585 20.08 -21.54 -11.67
C VAL A 585 18.99 -21.93 -12.64
N ASP A 586 18.92 -21.25 -13.79
CA ASP A 586 17.85 -21.51 -14.75
C ASP A 586 17.90 -22.94 -15.30
N GLY A 587 16.74 -23.53 -15.49
CA GLY A 587 16.59 -24.89 -16.01
C GLY A 587 16.61 -25.98 -14.94
N LEU A 588 17.27 -25.78 -13.81
CA LEU A 588 17.24 -26.70 -12.67
C LEU A 588 15.96 -26.54 -11.84
N PHE A 589 15.59 -27.57 -11.12
CA PHE A 589 14.47 -27.50 -10.16
C PHE A 589 14.75 -28.35 -8.93
N VAL A 590 14.17 -27.97 -7.82
CA VAL A 590 14.10 -28.81 -6.60
C VAL A 590 12.75 -29.48 -6.54
N LEU A 591 12.73 -30.77 -6.24
CA LEU A 591 11.50 -31.52 -6.03
C LEU A 591 11.07 -31.33 -4.56
N LYS A 592 10.09 -30.45 -4.34
CA LYS A 592 9.53 -30.22 -2.99
C LYS A 592 8.34 -31.16 -2.77
N PRO A 593 8.22 -31.78 -1.58
CA PRO A 593 7.17 -32.73 -1.28
C PRO A 593 5.77 -32.13 -1.26
N LYS A 594 4.76 -32.95 -1.01
CA LYS A 594 3.39 -32.49 -0.77
C LYS A 594 3.34 -31.79 0.59
N GLU A 595 2.65 -30.65 0.63
CA GLU A 595 2.53 -29.82 1.83
C GLU A 595 1.07 -29.67 2.22
N PHE A 596 0.81 -29.74 3.51
CA PHE A 596 -0.46 -29.39 4.12
C PHE A 596 -0.24 -28.24 5.08
N GLY A 597 -0.92 -27.12 4.81
CA GLY A 597 -0.89 -25.89 5.60
C GLY A 597 -2.20 -25.65 6.34
N PHE A 598 -2.09 -25.06 7.51
CA PHE A 598 -3.20 -24.57 8.32
C PHE A 598 -2.86 -23.20 8.87
N ARG A 599 -3.83 -22.26 8.82
CA ARG A 599 -3.73 -20.96 9.45
C ARG A 599 -5.04 -20.61 10.14
N TYR A 600 -4.92 -20.00 11.31
CA TYR A 600 -6.04 -19.43 12.06
C TYR A 600 -5.68 -18.05 12.55
N ASP A 601 -6.50 -17.05 12.18
CA ASP A 601 -6.41 -15.67 12.66
C ASP A 601 -7.64 -15.34 13.50
N LEU A 602 -7.42 -14.70 14.64
CA LEU A 602 -8.44 -14.20 15.53
C LEU A 602 -8.16 -12.73 15.85
N ASP A 603 -9.11 -11.84 15.54
CA ASP A 603 -9.11 -10.46 16.03
C ASP A 603 -10.22 -10.28 17.04
N SER A 604 -9.92 -9.66 18.17
CA SER A 604 -10.90 -9.31 19.21
C SER A 604 -11.74 -8.10 18.81
N ASP A 605 -12.75 -7.78 19.61
CA ASP A 605 -13.61 -6.60 19.45
C ASP A 605 -12.76 -5.30 19.50
N ASN A 606 -12.61 -4.63 18.37
CA ASN A 606 -11.83 -3.41 18.22
C ASN A 606 -12.49 -2.17 18.83
N THR A 607 -13.72 -2.26 19.36
CA THR A 607 -14.37 -1.15 20.08
C THR A 607 -13.88 -1.02 21.52
N LYS A 608 -13.08 -1.97 22.01
CA LYS A 608 -12.54 -1.97 23.38
C LYS A 608 -11.25 -1.16 23.47
N ASP A 609 -10.88 -0.79 24.70
CA ASP A 609 -9.58 -0.13 24.96
C ASP A 609 -8.42 -1.12 24.89
N PHE A 610 -8.66 -2.38 25.18
CA PHE A 610 -7.71 -3.46 25.02
C PHE A 610 -8.16 -4.37 23.88
N VAL A 611 -7.35 -4.40 22.83
CA VAL A 611 -7.59 -5.20 21.63
C VAL A 611 -6.44 -6.18 21.45
N TYR A 612 -6.75 -7.40 21.04
CA TYR A 612 -5.72 -8.39 20.73
C TYR A 612 -6.03 -9.12 19.42
N ALA A 613 -4.97 -9.51 18.75
CA ALA A 613 -4.98 -10.37 17.58
C ALA A 613 -4.08 -11.58 17.84
N ILE A 614 -4.46 -12.74 17.34
CA ILE A 614 -3.69 -13.99 17.46
C ILE A 614 -3.64 -14.63 16.08
N GLU A 615 -2.45 -15.05 15.69
CA GLU A 615 -2.22 -15.86 14.51
C GLU A 615 -1.56 -17.18 14.90
N LEU A 616 -2.09 -18.27 14.40
CA LEU A 616 -1.52 -19.61 14.49
C LEU A 616 -1.31 -20.13 13.07
N ASN A 617 -0.12 -20.59 12.76
CA ASN A 617 0.13 -21.25 11.49
C ASN A 617 0.91 -22.54 11.70
N ALA A 618 0.62 -23.54 10.88
CA ALA A 618 1.28 -24.82 10.87
C ALA A 618 1.41 -25.32 9.43
N LEU A 619 2.55 -25.91 9.12
CA LEU A 619 2.78 -26.58 7.84
C LEU A 619 3.42 -27.93 8.13
N LYS A 620 2.99 -28.93 7.39
CA LYS A 620 3.60 -30.24 7.41
C LYS A 620 3.81 -30.73 5.99
N SER A 621 5.01 -31.20 5.69
CA SER A 621 5.27 -31.92 4.45
C SER A 621 5.72 -33.37 4.77
N ILE A 622 5.46 -34.27 3.84
CA ILE A 622 5.93 -35.65 3.91
C ILE A 622 6.93 -35.83 2.78
N ASP A 623 8.20 -35.89 3.15
CA ASP A 623 9.27 -36.04 2.18
C ASP A 623 9.53 -37.51 1.86
N GLU A 624 9.15 -37.90 0.64
CA GLU A 624 9.38 -39.24 0.10
C GLU A 624 10.82 -39.41 -0.43
N PHE A 625 11.62 -38.30 -0.53
CA PHE A 625 12.94 -38.31 -1.18
C PHE A 625 14.10 -38.37 -0.20
N TYR A 626 14.02 -37.64 0.92
CA TYR A 626 15.11 -37.48 1.90
C TYR A 626 14.81 -38.16 3.24
N GLY A 627 13.57 -38.68 3.40
CA GLY A 627 13.16 -39.42 4.61
C GLY A 627 12.86 -38.49 5.80
N GLU A 628 12.68 -37.21 5.58
CA GLU A 628 12.39 -36.21 6.62
C GLU A 628 10.97 -35.64 6.50
N GLU A 629 10.43 -35.20 7.61
CA GLU A 629 9.15 -34.50 7.64
C GLU A 629 9.40 -33.01 7.96
N ASN A 630 9.29 -32.10 6.98
CA ASN A 630 9.29 -30.69 7.28
C ASN A 630 8.07 -30.35 8.14
N LYS A 631 8.31 -29.62 9.24
CA LYS A 631 7.28 -29.14 10.16
C LYS A 631 7.55 -27.69 10.50
N LYS A 632 6.58 -26.85 10.19
CA LYS A 632 6.57 -25.45 10.60
C LYS A 632 5.45 -25.22 11.59
N ILE A 633 5.75 -24.51 12.67
CA ILE A 633 4.77 -24.00 13.62
C ILE A 633 5.12 -22.52 13.87
N GLY A 634 4.13 -21.68 13.71
CA GLY A 634 4.25 -20.25 13.98
C GLY A 634 3.12 -19.78 14.89
N PHE A 635 3.46 -18.85 15.76
CA PHE A 635 2.55 -18.11 16.62
C PHE A 635 2.89 -16.63 16.54
N ALA A 636 1.87 -15.79 16.35
CA ALA A 636 2.01 -14.36 16.54
C ALA A 636 0.85 -13.83 17.41
N ALA A 637 1.15 -12.82 18.21
CA ALA A 637 0.16 -12.10 18.99
C ALA A 637 0.43 -10.59 18.91
N GLY A 638 -0.62 -9.83 18.64
CA GLY A 638 -0.63 -8.38 18.70
C GLY A 638 -1.52 -7.93 19.85
N LEU A 639 -1.04 -7.00 20.65
CA LEU A 639 -1.79 -6.39 21.75
C LEU A 639 -1.79 -4.88 21.50
N ASN A 640 -2.97 -4.27 21.52
CA ASN A 640 -3.12 -2.83 21.44
C ASN A 640 -3.89 -2.36 22.67
N TYR A 641 -3.31 -1.39 23.39
CA TYR A 641 -3.93 -0.86 24.61
C TYR A 641 -4.00 0.66 24.55
N LYS A 642 -5.23 1.15 24.48
CA LYS A 642 -5.56 2.56 24.60
C LYS A 642 -5.58 2.95 26.08
N ILE A 643 -4.48 3.53 26.56
CA ILE A 643 -4.33 3.96 27.96
C ILE A 643 -5.18 5.21 28.23
N SER A 644 -5.25 6.11 27.25
CA SER A 644 -6.08 7.32 27.29
C SER A 644 -6.43 7.80 25.89
N GLU A 645 -7.22 8.85 25.75
CA GLU A 645 -7.50 9.47 24.43
C GLU A 645 -6.25 10.01 23.71
N ARG A 646 -5.13 10.14 24.43
CA ARG A 646 -3.87 10.68 23.92
C ARG A 646 -2.75 9.67 23.84
N LEU A 647 -2.83 8.58 24.61
CA LEU A 647 -1.77 7.61 24.74
C LEU A 647 -2.25 6.22 24.31
N ASN A 648 -1.64 5.72 23.27
CA ASN A 648 -1.82 4.37 22.76
C ASN A 648 -0.49 3.62 22.79
N THR A 649 -0.54 2.32 23.09
CA THR A 649 0.62 1.43 23.05
C THR A 649 0.26 0.15 22.32
N SER A 650 1.19 -0.38 21.54
CA SER A 650 1.06 -1.68 20.92
C SER A 650 2.27 -2.57 21.20
N LEU A 651 2.04 -3.86 21.32
CA LEU A 651 3.07 -4.88 21.46
C LEU A 651 2.75 -6.03 20.50
N GLY A 652 3.64 -6.28 19.57
CA GLY A 652 3.63 -7.43 18.69
C GLY A 652 4.73 -8.41 19.05
N ILE A 653 4.40 -9.68 19.12
CA ILE A 653 5.37 -10.78 19.26
C ILE A 653 5.10 -11.83 18.20
N GLY A 654 6.15 -12.35 17.59
CA GLY A 654 6.06 -13.43 16.62
C GLY A 654 7.17 -14.44 16.87
N VAL A 655 6.81 -15.72 16.85
CA VAL A 655 7.77 -16.82 16.92
C VAL A 655 7.43 -17.86 15.86
N SER A 656 8.44 -18.33 15.15
CA SER A 656 8.28 -19.38 14.15
C SER A 656 9.45 -20.34 14.25
N LYS A 657 9.14 -21.62 14.16
CA LYS A 657 10.12 -22.71 14.06
C LYS A 657 9.74 -23.60 12.89
N GLU A 658 10.68 -23.79 12.01
CA GLU A 658 10.58 -24.71 10.89
C GLU A 658 11.72 -25.72 10.98
N GLU A 659 11.39 -26.99 11.06
CA GLU A 659 12.33 -28.11 11.15
C GLU A 659 12.36 -28.84 9.82
N ASP A 660 13.56 -29.26 9.43
CA ASP A 660 13.80 -30.07 8.22
C ASP A 660 13.29 -29.42 6.92
N ASP A 661 13.39 -28.07 6.79
CA ASP A 661 13.12 -27.37 5.53
C ASP A 661 14.18 -27.71 4.48
N LEU A 662 13.74 -27.99 3.25
CA LEU A 662 14.61 -28.20 2.11
C LEU A 662 14.82 -26.89 1.36
N GLY A 663 16.03 -26.32 1.46
CA GLY A 663 16.35 -25.04 0.87
C GLY A 663 17.71 -24.98 0.18
N TYR A 664 17.90 -23.92 -0.58
CA TYR A 664 19.16 -23.59 -1.24
C TYR A 664 20.24 -23.28 -0.21
N ALA A 665 21.45 -23.84 -0.41
CA ALA A 665 22.61 -23.62 0.44
C ALA A 665 23.74 -22.85 -0.27
N GLY A 666 23.89 -22.97 -1.57
CA GLY A 666 24.89 -22.28 -2.38
C GLY A 666 25.03 -22.86 -3.77
N ASN A 667 25.82 -22.21 -4.63
CA ASN A 667 26.17 -22.76 -5.93
C ASN A 667 27.54 -22.21 -6.42
N GLU A 668 28.21 -23.01 -7.25
CA GLU A 668 29.35 -22.56 -8.07
C GLU A 668 29.02 -22.93 -9.51
N GLY A 669 28.74 -21.92 -10.35
CA GLY A 669 28.23 -22.12 -11.69
C GLY A 669 26.89 -22.90 -11.68
N SER A 670 26.85 -24.07 -12.33
CA SER A 670 25.69 -24.97 -12.37
C SER A 670 25.61 -25.96 -11.20
N ASP A 671 26.65 -26.08 -10.38
CA ASP A 671 26.73 -27.02 -9.29
C ASP A 671 26.00 -26.44 -8.06
N VAL A 672 24.75 -26.81 -7.90
CA VAL A 672 23.87 -26.30 -6.85
C VAL A 672 23.84 -27.25 -5.65
N ILE A 673 24.06 -26.68 -4.48
CA ILE A 673 23.93 -27.36 -3.20
C ILE A 673 22.60 -26.95 -2.55
N ILE A 674 21.82 -27.95 -2.20
CA ILE A 674 20.62 -27.82 -1.36
C ILE A 674 20.88 -28.50 -0.01
N GLY A 675 20.15 -28.10 1.01
CA GLY A 675 20.32 -28.67 2.32
C GLY A 675 19.03 -28.78 3.13
N ILE A 676 19.02 -29.72 4.04
CA ILE A 676 18.00 -29.81 5.09
C ILE A 676 18.45 -28.89 6.22
N ARG A 677 17.59 -27.93 6.57
CA ARG A 677 17.88 -26.87 7.53
C ARG A 677 16.74 -26.69 8.54
N ASP A 678 17.11 -26.21 9.73
CA ASP A 678 16.16 -25.68 10.69
C ASP A 678 16.19 -24.15 10.62
N VAL A 679 15.02 -23.54 10.63
CA VAL A 679 14.85 -22.08 10.63
C VAL A 679 14.07 -21.68 11.89
N LYS A 680 14.60 -20.71 12.63
CA LYS A 680 13.91 -20.12 13.78
C LYS A 680 13.82 -18.63 13.59
N ILE A 681 12.67 -18.05 13.89
CA ILE A 681 12.44 -16.59 13.81
C ILE A 681 11.79 -16.16 15.12
N ASN A 682 12.32 -15.10 15.74
CA ASN A 682 11.68 -14.37 16.81
C ASN A 682 11.63 -12.90 16.46
N GLN A 683 10.47 -12.30 16.65
CA GLN A 683 10.24 -10.88 16.40
C GLN A 683 9.51 -10.25 17.59
N ALA A 684 9.92 -9.07 17.97
CA ALA A 684 9.22 -8.21 18.93
C ALA A 684 9.14 -6.79 18.37
N VAL A 685 7.94 -6.22 18.41
CA VAL A 685 7.67 -4.83 18.01
C VAL A 685 6.94 -4.15 19.15
N PHE A 686 7.36 -2.96 19.52
CA PHE A 686 6.66 -2.15 20.52
C PHE A 686 6.53 -0.72 20.02
N ASP A 687 5.30 -0.22 20.01
CA ASP A 687 5.00 1.15 19.64
C ASP A 687 4.31 1.87 20.79
N MET A 688 4.65 3.12 20.98
CA MET A 688 4.00 4.03 21.91
C MET A 688 3.79 5.37 21.21
N ILE A 689 2.54 5.80 21.14
CA ILE A 689 2.15 7.05 20.51
C ILE A 689 1.47 7.93 21.56
N TYR A 690 2.05 9.11 21.82
CA TYR A 690 1.48 10.13 22.68
C TYR A 690 1.13 11.39 21.87
N ASN A 691 -0.16 11.59 21.65
CA ASN A 691 -0.69 12.79 20.99
C ASN A 691 -0.91 13.89 22.04
N VAL A 692 -0.05 14.94 22.01
CA VAL A 692 -0.25 16.12 22.85
C VAL A 692 -1.55 16.83 22.46
N ASP A 693 -1.77 16.97 21.16
CA ASP A 693 -2.98 17.45 20.50
C ASP A 693 -3.01 16.91 19.05
N SER A 694 -3.99 17.28 18.23
CA SER A 694 -4.08 16.90 16.81
C SER A 694 -2.97 17.46 15.90
N TYR A 695 -2.03 18.22 16.46
CA TYR A 695 -0.91 18.84 15.74
C TYR A 695 0.46 18.39 16.23
N LYS A 696 0.56 17.75 17.39
CA LYS A 696 1.83 17.39 18.02
C LYS A 696 1.77 15.96 18.56
N GLU A 697 2.77 15.19 18.19
CA GLU A 697 2.92 13.79 18.56
C GLU A 697 4.33 13.47 19.00
N ILE A 698 4.44 12.57 19.95
CA ILE A 698 5.67 11.86 20.30
C ILE A 698 5.41 10.39 20.01
N ALA A 699 6.23 9.79 19.17
CA ALA A 699 6.17 8.37 18.87
C ALA A 699 7.50 7.68 19.21
N LEU A 700 7.40 6.52 19.85
CA LEU A 700 8.47 5.58 20.07
C LEU A 700 8.13 4.29 19.34
N GLU A 701 9.01 3.89 18.43
CA GLU A 701 8.91 2.64 17.69
C GLU A 701 10.14 1.80 17.97
N PHE A 702 9.93 0.55 18.34
CA PHE A 702 10.98 -0.40 18.63
C PHE A 702 10.72 -1.69 17.89
N ARG A 703 11.75 -2.25 17.27
CA ARG A 703 11.71 -3.56 16.62
C ARG A 703 12.98 -4.33 16.91
N ASN A 704 12.83 -5.59 17.32
CA ASN A 704 13.89 -6.59 17.26
C ASN A 704 13.43 -7.75 16.39
N TYR A 705 14.27 -8.15 15.45
CA TYR A 705 14.07 -9.32 14.60
C TYR A 705 15.32 -10.21 14.68
N TRP A 706 15.13 -11.47 14.99
CA TRP A 706 16.17 -12.49 14.99
C TRP A 706 15.75 -13.68 14.14
N SER A 707 16.69 -14.18 13.33
CA SER A 707 16.53 -15.42 12.58
C SER A 707 17.79 -16.26 12.63
N SER A 708 17.63 -17.55 12.89
CA SER A 708 18.70 -18.54 12.87
C SER A 708 18.41 -19.59 11.81
N VAL A 709 19.42 -19.88 10.99
CA VAL A 709 19.36 -20.90 9.93
C VAL A 709 20.50 -21.87 10.15
N ASN A 710 20.16 -23.14 10.43
CA ASN A 710 21.13 -24.19 10.70
C ASN A 710 20.96 -25.36 9.74
N TYR A 711 21.91 -25.52 8.84
CA TYR A 711 21.95 -26.65 7.91
C TYR A 711 22.50 -27.91 8.59
N LYS A 712 21.73 -28.98 8.48
CA LYS A 712 22.04 -30.29 9.10
C LYS A 712 22.68 -31.27 8.13
N ARG A 713 22.29 -31.21 6.85
CA ARG A 713 22.74 -32.11 5.78
C ARG A 713 22.76 -31.41 4.45
N TYR A 714 23.64 -31.83 3.57
CA TYR A 714 23.84 -31.23 2.26
C TYR A 714 23.69 -32.26 1.15
N TYR A 715 23.24 -31.79 0.01
CA TYR A 715 23.02 -32.60 -1.18
C TYR A 715 23.41 -31.81 -2.42
N SER A 716 24.15 -32.45 -3.33
CA SER A 716 24.39 -31.92 -4.67
C SER A 716 23.16 -32.14 -5.54
N LEU A 717 22.51 -31.09 -6.01
CA LEU A 717 21.28 -31.14 -6.80
C LEU A 717 21.52 -31.82 -8.14
N GLN A 718 20.68 -32.78 -8.51
CA GLN A 718 20.72 -33.45 -9.80
C GLN A 718 19.66 -32.95 -10.75
N GLU A 719 19.80 -33.17 -12.06
CA GLU A 719 18.84 -32.77 -13.10
C GLU A 719 17.40 -33.29 -12.88
N ASN A 720 17.24 -34.40 -12.17
CA ASN A 720 15.93 -34.94 -11.81
C ASN A 720 15.23 -34.19 -10.67
N GLY A 721 15.90 -33.19 -10.09
CA GLY A 721 15.38 -32.39 -8.99
C GLY A 721 15.58 -32.99 -7.59
N ILE A 722 16.29 -34.13 -7.48
CA ILE A 722 16.63 -34.78 -6.22
C ILE A 722 18.13 -34.58 -5.97
N GLY A 723 18.53 -34.38 -4.74
CA GLY A 723 19.93 -34.20 -4.38
C GLY A 723 20.60 -35.52 -3.99
N ASN A 724 21.85 -35.70 -4.41
CA ASN A 724 22.71 -36.74 -3.92
C ASN A 724 23.43 -36.28 -2.63
N SER A 725 23.37 -37.11 -1.58
CA SER A 725 23.99 -36.76 -0.30
C SER A 725 25.50 -36.53 -0.44
N ILE A 726 26.00 -35.48 0.18
CA ILE A 726 27.40 -35.13 0.29
C ILE A 726 27.82 -35.09 1.77
N ALA A 727 29.05 -35.43 2.07
CA ALA A 727 29.52 -35.57 3.45
C ALA A 727 29.73 -34.19 4.16
N ALA A 728 30.03 -33.16 3.39
CA ALA A 728 30.29 -31.81 3.90
C ALA A 728 29.87 -30.74 2.87
N TYR A 729 29.65 -29.53 3.31
CA TYR A 729 29.45 -28.39 2.45
C TYR A 729 30.74 -28.11 1.65
N PRO A 730 30.65 -27.93 0.33
CA PRO A 730 31.86 -27.92 -0.50
C PRO A 730 32.47 -26.55 -0.71
N PHE A 731 31.79 -25.46 -0.34
CA PHE A 731 32.23 -24.09 -0.57
C PHE A 731 32.83 -23.47 0.71
N ASP A 732 33.63 -22.40 0.54
CA ASP A 732 34.32 -21.74 1.66
C ASP A 732 33.37 -20.97 2.59
N GLU A 733 32.31 -20.40 2.03
CA GLU A 733 31.32 -19.64 2.80
C GLU A 733 30.34 -20.58 3.53
N ASN A 734 30.24 -20.41 4.84
CA ASN A 734 29.28 -21.19 5.65
C ASN A 734 27.83 -20.70 5.38
N PRO A 735 26.92 -21.60 4.94
CA PRO A 735 25.54 -21.19 4.66
C PRO A 735 24.66 -21.03 5.90
N ASN A 736 25.16 -21.37 7.08
CA ASN A 736 24.47 -21.11 8.34
C ASN A 736 24.38 -19.59 8.59
N ALA A 737 23.32 -19.18 9.27
CA ALA A 737 23.14 -17.77 9.58
C ALA A 737 22.56 -17.56 11.00
N ASN A 738 23.05 -16.52 11.66
CA ASN A 738 22.48 -15.94 12.86
C ASN A 738 22.34 -14.43 12.60
N PHE A 739 21.14 -14.05 12.17
CA PHE A 739 20.81 -12.67 11.82
C PHE A 739 20.07 -12.02 12.98
N ASN A 740 20.54 -10.89 13.46
CA ASN A 740 19.87 -10.16 14.53
C ASN A 740 19.92 -8.65 14.28
N ILE A 741 18.78 -7.99 14.33
CA ILE A 741 18.67 -6.55 14.15
C ILE A 741 17.77 -5.93 15.22
N TRP A 742 18.25 -4.82 15.78
CA TRP A 742 17.55 -3.97 16.74
C TRP A 742 17.42 -2.57 16.16
N ASN A 743 16.20 -2.06 16.11
CA ASN A 743 15.89 -0.70 15.68
C ASN A 743 15.09 0.01 16.75
N LEU A 744 15.42 1.27 17.03
CA LEU A 744 14.62 2.14 17.87
C LEU A 744 14.53 3.53 17.25
N ASP A 745 13.33 4.01 17.04
CA ASP A 745 13.01 5.36 16.55
C ASP A 745 12.22 6.10 17.63
N LEU A 746 12.70 7.27 18.03
CA LEU A 746 11.97 8.22 18.87
C LEU A 746 11.79 9.50 18.08
N SER A 747 10.53 9.86 17.78
CA SER A 747 10.20 11.02 16.98
C SER A 747 9.30 12.01 17.71
N TYR A 748 9.48 13.29 17.41
CA TYR A 748 8.55 14.36 17.73
C TYR A 748 8.11 15.03 16.43
N ASN A 749 6.80 14.95 16.14
CA ASN A 749 6.18 15.54 14.97
C ASN A 749 5.32 16.73 15.38
N TRP A 750 5.52 17.89 14.73
CA TRP A 750 4.76 19.10 14.98
C TRP A 750 4.30 19.75 13.69
N ARG A 751 2.99 19.78 13.47
CA ARG A 751 2.36 20.52 12.39
C ARG A 751 2.03 21.93 12.88
N PHE A 752 2.93 22.91 12.62
CA PHE A 752 2.84 24.28 13.13
C PHE A 752 1.94 25.20 12.27
N ALA A 753 1.63 24.81 11.04
CA ALA A 753 0.70 25.50 10.17
C ALA A 753 0.10 24.50 9.15
N PRO A 754 -1.05 24.81 8.48
CA PRO A 754 -1.59 23.96 7.43
C PRO A 754 -0.54 23.67 6.35
N GLY A 755 -0.31 22.38 6.06
CA GLY A 755 0.69 21.91 5.10
C GLY A 755 2.16 22.11 5.52
N SER A 756 2.43 22.52 6.78
CA SER A 756 3.79 22.80 7.28
C SER A 756 4.09 22.02 8.55
N SER A 757 5.23 21.37 8.61
CA SER A 757 5.61 20.47 9.72
C SER A 757 7.07 20.58 10.09
N ALA A 758 7.38 20.23 11.33
CA ALA A 758 8.72 20.00 11.83
C ALA A 758 8.79 18.61 12.47
N THR A 759 9.81 17.85 12.15
CA THR A 759 10.07 16.52 12.72
C THR A 759 11.45 16.51 13.35
N VAL A 760 11.54 16.04 14.58
CA VAL A 760 12.79 15.71 15.25
C VAL A 760 12.82 14.20 15.42
N LEU A 761 13.88 13.54 14.98
CA LEU A 761 14.04 12.11 15.05
C LEU A 761 15.39 11.77 15.70
N TYR A 762 15.34 10.91 16.71
CA TYR A 762 16.46 10.14 17.19
C TYR A 762 16.27 8.68 16.85
N ARG A 763 17.29 8.07 16.31
CA ARG A 763 17.29 6.70 15.81
C ARG A 763 18.53 5.97 16.29
N ASN A 764 18.38 4.71 16.69
CA ASN A 764 19.52 3.82 16.85
C ASN A 764 19.27 2.46 16.18
N GLN A 765 20.36 1.88 15.69
CA GLN A 765 20.36 0.55 15.08
C GLN A 765 21.57 -0.23 15.52
N ILE A 766 21.35 -1.51 15.81
CA ILE A 766 22.39 -2.50 16.03
C ILE A 766 22.10 -3.67 15.10
N TYR A 767 23.13 -4.17 14.44
CA TYR A 767 23.01 -5.22 13.45
C TYR A 767 24.11 -6.25 13.60
N SER A 768 23.76 -7.53 13.49
CA SER A 768 24.69 -8.65 13.41
C SER A 768 24.20 -9.68 12.40
N ASN A 769 25.11 -10.15 11.58
CA ASN A 769 24.90 -11.31 10.73
C ASN A 769 26.17 -12.15 10.77
N ASP A 770 26.10 -13.33 11.36
CA ASP A 770 27.21 -14.27 11.49
C ASP A 770 26.70 -15.71 11.31
N ASP A 771 27.61 -16.68 11.38
CA ASP A 771 27.30 -18.10 11.16
C ASP A 771 27.00 -18.92 12.44
N GLN A 772 26.86 -18.25 13.58
CA GLN A 772 26.62 -18.90 14.88
C GLN A 772 25.17 -19.33 15.05
N SER A 773 24.68 -20.17 14.14
CA SER A 773 23.28 -20.60 14.03
C SER A 773 22.75 -21.41 15.21
N LEU A 774 23.62 -21.96 16.06
CA LEU A 774 23.27 -22.84 17.19
C LEU A 774 23.02 -22.10 18.50
N ILE A 775 23.39 -20.82 18.59
CA ILE A 775 23.17 -20.04 19.82
C ILE A 775 21.68 -19.76 20.03
N SER A 776 21.31 -19.54 21.28
CA SER A 776 19.93 -19.19 21.62
C SER A 776 19.62 -17.74 21.24
N TYR A 777 18.32 -17.40 21.14
CA TYR A 777 17.89 -16.03 20.92
C TYR A 777 18.44 -15.05 21.97
N THR A 778 18.40 -15.45 23.25
CA THR A 778 18.91 -14.60 24.34
C THR A 778 20.40 -14.37 24.25
N GLU A 779 21.17 -15.42 23.92
CA GLU A 779 22.61 -15.32 23.71
C GLU A 779 22.96 -14.46 22.47
N SER A 780 22.21 -14.62 21.37
CA SER A 780 22.35 -13.76 20.19
C SER A 780 22.04 -12.30 20.50
N LEU A 781 21.04 -12.03 21.35
CA LEU A 781 20.68 -10.70 21.78
C LEU A 781 21.76 -10.07 22.68
N ASP A 782 22.34 -10.84 23.62
CA ASP A 782 23.45 -10.39 24.46
C ASP A 782 24.67 -10.06 23.59
N ASN A 783 25.00 -10.91 22.60
CA ASN A 783 26.08 -10.66 21.65
C ASN A 783 25.82 -9.41 20.79
N LEU A 784 24.56 -9.14 20.42
CA LEU A 784 24.17 -7.97 19.64
C LEU A 784 24.50 -6.69 20.42
N PHE A 785 24.16 -6.62 21.71
CA PHE A 785 24.45 -5.44 22.53
C PHE A 785 25.96 -5.22 22.80
N GLY A 786 26.81 -6.21 22.51
CA GLY A 786 28.26 -6.06 22.47
C GLY A 786 28.80 -5.43 21.17
N LYS A 787 27.96 -5.22 20.15
CA LYS A 787 28.36 -4.59 18.88
C LYS A 787 28.26 -3.07 18.95
N ASP A 788 28.86 -2.42 17.95
CA ASP A 788 28.79 -0.96 17.84
C ASP A 788 27.37 -0.51 17.50
N ILE A 789 26.90 0.50 18.20
CA ILE A 789 25.57 1.09 18.01
C ILE A 789 25.69 2.27 17.05
N GLY A 790 24.90 2.23 15.97
CA GLY A 790 24.68 3.39 15.12
C GLY A 790 23.65 4.34 15.74
N HIS A 791 24.00 5.60 15.93
CA HIS A 791 23.08 6.64 16.37
C HIS A 791 22.90 7.67 15.29
N GLN A 792 21.65 8.05 15.04
CA GLN A 792 21.31 9.13 14.10
C GLN A 792 20.37 10.12 14.79
N PHE A 793 20.67 11.41 14.65
CA PHE A 793 19.79 12.49 15.06
C PHE A 793 19.49 13.38 13.87
N SER A 794 18.23 13.72 13.66
CA SER A 794 17.83 14.59 12.55
C SER A 794 16.72 15.56 12.92
N ILE A 795 16.76 16.74 12.30
CA ILE A 795 15.72 17.76 12.36
C ILE A 795 15.34 18.13 10.94
N ARG A 796 14.06 18.00 10.61
CA ARG A 796 13.52 18.37 9.32
C ARG A 796 12.39 19.40 9.49
N ILE A 797 12.34 20.36 8.59
CA ILE A 797 11.28 21.36 8.50
C ILE A 797 10.76 21.39 7.07
N ASN A 798 9.46 21.18 6.91
CA ASN A 798 8.74 21.33 5.66
C ASN A 798 7.83 22.57 5.78
N TYR A 799 7.78 23.42 4.76
CA TYR A 799 6.96 24.62 4.77
C TYR A 799 6.05 24.68 3.53
N PHE A 800 4.78 24.98 3.73
CA PHE A 800 3.81 25.12 2.66
C PHE A 800 3.59 26.60 2.27
N LEU A 801 3.72 26.89 0.98
CA LEU A 801 3.51 28.21 0.41
C LEU A 801 2.46 28.15 -0.71
N ASP A 802 1.33 28.82 -0.51
CA ASP A 802 0.30 29.02 -1.54
C ASP A 802 0.50 30.37 -2.25
N TYR A 803 0.73 30.33 -3.56
CA TYR A 803 0.89 31.51 -4.40
C TYR A 803 -0.25 32.53 -4.24
N ASN A 804 -1.49 32.07 -4.08
CA ASN A 804 -2.65 32.96 -3.95
C ASN A 804 -2.59 33.83 -2.69
N ARG A 805 -1.94 33.38 -1.60
CA ARG A 805 -1.75 34.19 -0.39
C ARG A 805 -0.83 35.39 -0.62
N PHE A 806 0.14 35.29 -1.53
CA PHE A 806 1.03 36.42 -1.88
C PHE A 806 0.35 37.42 -2.79
N ARG A 807 -0.55 36.98 -3.67
CA ARG A 807 -1.29 37.82 -4.59
C ARG A 807 -2.27 38.74 -3.86
N LYS A 808 -2.96 38.27 -2.83
CA LYS A 808 -3.93 39.05 -2.03
C LYS A 808 -3.30 40.18 -1.21
N LYS A 809 -1.98 40.13 -0.92
CA LYS A 809 -1.27 41.20 -0.19
C LYS A 809 -0.85 42.38 -1.10
N ARG A 810 -1.06 42.31 -2.40
CA ARG A 810 -0.68 43.35 -3.38
C ARG A 810 -1.85 44.18 -3.92
N ILE A 811 -3.07 43.93 -3.48
CA ILE A 811 -4.28 44.71 -3.76
C ILE A 811 -4.72 45.38 -2.46
#